data_77378cdc173929115c3b7b2387317f16
#
_entry.id   77378cdc173929115c3b7b2387317f16
#
_cell.length_a   1.000
_cell.length_b   1.000
_cell.length_c   1.000
_cell.angle_alpha   90.00
_cell.angle_beta   90.00
_cell.angle_gamma   90.00
#
_symmetry.space_group_name_H-M   'P 1'
#
loop_
_entity.id
_entity.type
_entity.pdbx_description
1 polymer ?
#
loop_
_entity_poly.entity_id
_entity_poly.type
_entity_poly.pdbx_seq_one_letter_code
_entity_poly.pdbx_strand_id
1 'polypeptide(L)'
;MSMDARDPNAKGVSRRGFAATLIGAAGWLALPRTIGVRVDEAAPDYTLLSDVMVTMRDGVRLATDVYVPATTGSAAAGKHPVILERTPYNKTAPSRSERTPTNPTPLGRAEVAAFFARRGYAVVYQDCRGRYRSEGEFVKYLSDGNDGYDTCAWIVKQPWCNGRIATMGLSYAAHTQGALGSAGAPGVVAMFLDSGGFSNAYQDGIRQGGAFELKQATWAFNQALESPELQRDPAKLAAMKAIDIRDWFRRMPWKRGNSPVTLAPEYESYLFEQWEHGVFDDYWKQLGIYGEGFYDQYVDAAMVHMSSWFDAYTRTATDNYIGLSKRKRGPVRLIMGPWTHGDRQLTYVGDVDFGPDATIDGNVASDFLTLRLRWFDRWLKGTKNGVDAEPKVRIFVMGGGSGRRNAAGRLEHGGRWRAEHDWPIPDTRWTPYYFGRDGSLSAAKPSTPDAWREYRFDPAHPVPTIGGTVTSGQPVMVGGAFDQREGPRFFGSTEPYRALAERQDVLVFQTPALEADVEVTGPIAANLFISSDCPDTDFTIKLVDVHPPNADYPEGFAMNVADGILRVRYRDSWEKPSLMTPGTVYRIQVTAFPTSNLFVRGHRIRVDVSSSNFPHFDVNPNTGEPEARATSLRIATNRVYLDASRPSHIILPIIPRLAR
;
A
#
# COMPACT_ATOMS: atom_id res chain seq x y z
N MET A 1 -19.95 -32.06 -32.97
CA MET A 1 -20.08 -31.31 -34.23
C MET A 1 -19.21 -30.09 -34.12
N SER A 2 -18.12 -30.08 -34.86
CA SER A 2 -17.11 -29.04 -34.99
C SER A 2 -17.66 -27.82 -35.71
N MET A 3 -17.19 -26.62 -35.40
CA MET A 3 -16.82 -25.65 -36.43
C MET A 3 -15.89 -24.59 -35.85
N ASP A 4 -14.71 -24.58 -36.43
CA ASP A 4 -13.66 -23.57 -36.41
C ASP A 4 -14.16 -22.20 -36.91
N ALA A 5 -13.65 -21.10 -36.35
CA ALA A 5 -13.58 -19.83 -37.02
C ALA A 5 -12.24 -19.15 -36.69
N ARG A 6 -11.37 -19.08 -37.71
CA ARG A 6 -10.01 -18.52 -37.71
C ARG A 6 -10.03 -17.00 -37.80
N ASP A 7 -9.15 -16.39 -37.08
CA ASP A 7 -8.77 -14.98 -37.19
C ASP A 7 -7.78 -14.79 -38.39
N PRO A 8 -7.99 -13.81 -39.29
CA PRO A 8 -7.13 -13.57 -40.42
C PRO A 8 -6.24 -12.34 -40.27
N ASN A 9 -5.23 -12.31 -39.38
CA ASN A 9 -4.18 -11.27 -39.45
C ASN A 9 -2.90 -11.59 -38.65
N ALA A 10 -2.31 -12.75 -38.84
CA ALA A 10 -0.95 -13.04 -38.40
C ALA A 10 -0.04 -13.21 -39.61
N LYS A 11 0.71 -12.19 -39.97
CA LYS A 11 1.79 -12.31 -40.96
C LYS A 11 3.01 -12.97 -40.33
N GLY A 12 3.25 -14.23 -40.68
CA GLY A 12 4.42 -15.00 -40.35
C GLY A 12 5.68 -14.52 -41.07
N VAL A 13 6.80 -14.51 -40.36
CA VAL A 13 8.14 -14.42 -40.95
C VAL A 13 8.75 -15.81 -40.96
N SER A 14 9.07 -16.30 -42.14
CA SER A 14 9.59 -17.66 -42.41
C SER A 14 11.07 -17.77 -42.07
N ARG A 15 11.41 -18.90 -41.41
CA ARG A 15 12.78 -19.41 -41.34
C ARG A 15 13.15 -20.04 -42.69
N ARG A 16 14.27 -19.61 -43.29
CA ARG A 16 15.00 -20.39 -44.28
C ARG A 16 16.44 -20.58 -43.82
N GLY A 17 16.80 -21.83 -43.63
CA GLY A 17 18.18 -22.27 -43.42
C GLY A 17 19.00 -22.19 -44.70
N PHE A 18 20.32 -22.07 -44.53
CA PHE A 18 21.29 -22.32 -45.58
C PHE A 18 22.28 -23.38 -45.10
N ALA A 19 22.39 -24.44 -45.94
CA ALA A 19 23.31 -25.53 -45.79
C ALA A 19 24.72 -25.15 -46.28
N ALA A 20 25.70 -25.76 -45.63
CA ALA A 20 27.11 -25.61 -45.92
C ALA A 20 27.54 -26.26 -47.23
N THR A 21 28.54 -25.71 -47.92
CA THR A 21 29.41 -26.44 -48.85
C THR A 21 30.86 -26.07 -48.56
N LEU A 22 31.65 -27.07 -48.20
CA LEU A 22 33.08 -27.05 -48.02
C LEU A 22 33.79 -27.09 -49.39
N ILE A 23 34.76 -26.22 -49.63
CA ILE A 23 35.96 -26.50 -50.48
C ILE A 23 37.13 -25.78 -49.83
N GLY A 24 38.21 -26.53 -49.58
CA GLY A 24 39.43 -26.09 -48.93
C GLY A 24 40.45 -25.42 -49.85
N ALA A 25 41.29 -24.63 -49.25
CA ALA A 25 42.67 -24.39 -49.71
C ALA A 25 43.53 -23.92 -48.51
N ALA A 26 44.65 -24.59 -48.33
CA ALA A 26 45.61 -24.30 -47.26
C ALA A 26 46.40 -23.00 -47.52
N GLY A 27 46.47 -22.15 -46.49
CA GLY A 27 47.35 -21.02 -46.46
C GLY A 27 47.72 -20.72 -45.01
N TRP A 28 48.97 -21.02 -44.63
CA TRP A 28 49.52 -20.69 -43.32
C TRP A 28 49.76 -19.17 -43.25
N LEU A 29 48.93 -18.47 -42.47
CA LEU A 29 49.23 -17.13 -41.97
C LEU A 29 49.11 -17.12 -40.45
N ALA A 30 50.22 -16.81 -39.79
CA ALA A 30 50.35 -16.67 -38.34
C ALA A 30 49.38 -15.61 -37.85
N LEU A 31 48.35 -16.00 -37.07
CA LEU A 31 47.50 -15.10 -36.31
C LEU A 31 48.30 -14.56 -35.10
N PRO A 32 48.22 -13.24 -34.80
CA PRO A 32 48.82 -12.70 -33.58
C PRO A 32 48.08 -13.31 -32.37
N ARG A 33 48.86 -13.74 -31.38
CA ARG A 33 48.34 -14.09 -30.04
C ARG A 33 47.52 -12.92 -29.50
N THR A 34 46.21 -13.07 -29.48
CA THR A 34 45.35 -12.23 -28.65
C THR A 34 45.82 -12.38 -27.20
N ILE A 35 46.48 -11.39 -26.69
CA ILE A 35 46.65 -11.20 -25.25
C ILE A 35 45.24 -11.05 -24.70
N GLY A 36 44.71 -12.10 -24.07
CA GLY A 36 43.51 -12.00 -23.29
C GLY A 36 43.77 -11.01 -22.17
N VAL A 37 43.23 -9.82 -22.30
CA VAL A 37 43.12 -8.90 -21.18
C VAL A 37 42.23 -9.63 -20.18
N ARG A 38 42.82 -10.23 -19.14
CA ARG A 38 42.09 -10.51 -17.92
C ARG A 38 41.57 -9.17 -17.44
N VAL A 39 40.28 -8.92 -17.58
CA VAL A 39 39.59 -7.92 -16.77
C VAL A 39 39.74 -8.48 -15.38
N ASP A 40 40.70 -7.97 -14.61
CA ASP A 40 40.72 -8.17 -13.17
C ASP A 40 39.35 -7.67 -12.67
N GLU A 41 38.45 -8.58 -12.27
CA GLU A 41 37.27 -8.20 -11.50
C GLU A 41 37.80 -7.45 -10.27
N ALA A 42 37.58 -6.15 -10.22
CA ALA A 42 37.97 -5.34 -9.09
C ALA A 42 37.45 -6.02 -7.83
N ALA A 43 38.31 -6.21 -6.83
CA ALA A 43 37.92 -6.84 -5.57
C ALA A 43 36.64 -6.17 -5.04
N PRO A 44 35.66 -6.94 -4.56
CA PRO A 44 34.39 -6.37 -4.11
C PRO A 44 34.62 -5.36 -2.98
N ASP A 45 33.85 -4.27 -2.99
CA ASP A 45 33.95 -3.18 -2.01
C ASP A 45 33.48 -3.60 -0.60
N TYR A 46 33.18 -4.89 -0.39
CA TYR A 46 32.73 -5.47 0.86
C TYR A 46 33.21 -6.92 1.04
N THR A 47 33.28 -7.33 2.30
CA THR A 47 33.36 -8.74 2.67
C THR A 47 31.97 -9.21 3.08
N LEU A 48 31.49 -10.29 2.48
CA LEU A 48 30.19 -10.90 2.80
C LEU A 48 30.36 -12.00 3.87
N LEU A 49 29.65 -11.85 4.99
CA LEU A 49 29.39 -12.91 5.95
C LEU A 49 27.97 -13.42 5.67
N SER A 50 27.85 -14.53 4.94
CA SER A 50 26.54 -15.09 4.55
C SER A 50 26.00 -16.06 5.59
N ASP A 51 24.66 -16.09 5.70
CA ASP A 51 23.94 -17.05 6.56
C ASP A 51 24.41 -17.09 8.01
N VAL A 52 24.80 -15.95 8.57
CA VAL A 52 25.07 -15.83 10.00
C VAL A 52 23.76 -16.07 10.75
N MET A 53 23.70 -17.16 11.52
CA MET A 53 22.51 -17.53 12.28
C MET A 53 22.46 -16.75 13.60
N VAL A 54 21.69 -15.67 13.64
CA VAL A 54 21.53 -14.82 14.83
C VAL A 54 20.48 -15.41 15.75
N THR A 55 20.86 -15.74 16.99
CA THR A 55 19.98 -16.36 17.98
C THR A 55 19.10 -15.30 18.66
N MET A 56 17.78 -15.51 18.61
CA MET A 56 16.78 -14.70 19.30
C MET A 56 16.63 -15.15 20.76
N ARG A 57 15.95 -14.36 21.60
CA ARG A 57 15.74 -14.59 23.03
C ARG A 57 15.10 -15.94 23.38
N ASP A 58 14.34 -16.51 22.47
CA ASP A 58 13.65 -17.80 22.59
C ASP A 58 14.44 -18.99 22.00
N GLY A 59 15.67 -18.72 21.51
CA GLY A 59 16.55 -19.72 20.94
C GLY A 59 16.39 -19.94 19.44
N VAL A 60 15.37 -19.41 18.80
CA VAL A 60 15.20 -19.48 17.34
C VAL A 60 16.31 -18.68 16.65
N ARG A 61 16.85 -19.20 15.54
CA ARG A 61 17.96 -18.57 14.83
C ARG A 61 17.50 -18.01 13.49
N LEU A 62 17.87 -16.73 13.22
CA LEU A 62 17.50 -16.04 11.99
C LEU A 62 18.69 -15.86 11.06
N ALA A 63 18.53 -16.28 9.80
CA ALA A 63 19.56 -16.22 8.77
C ALA A 63 19.81 -14.79 8.32
N THR A 64 21.06 -14.36 8.44
CA THR A 64 21.49 -12.98 8.29
C THR A 64 22.72 -12.89 7.39
N ASP A 65 22.67 -12.01 6.38
CA ASP A 65 23.81 -11.65 5.54
C ASP A 65 24.36 -10.30 5.98
N VAL A 66 25.69 -10.23 6.16
CA VAL A 66 26.37 -9.00 6.57
C VAL A 66 27.41 -8.60 5.53
N TYR A 67 27.23 -7.44 4.93
CA TYR A 67 28.16 -6.82 3.99
C TYR A 67 29.00 -5.78 4.72
N VAL A 68 30.23 -6.14 5.06
CA VAL A 68 31.16 -5.24 5.78
C VAL A 68 32.04 -4.52 4.76
N PRO A 69 32.20 -3.18 4.81
CA PRO A 69 33.10 -2.47 3.92
C PRO A 69 34.48 -3.11 3.83
N ALA A 70 35.06 -3.21 2.64
CA ALA A 70 36.38 -3.78 2.41
C ALA A 70 37.24 -2.81 1.58
N THR A 71 38.55 -2.89 1.81
CA THR A 71 39.56 -2.24 0.96
C THR A 71 40.50 -3.34 0.45
N THR A 72 40.64 -3.44 -0.89
CA THR A 72 41.55 -4.40 -1.52
C THR A 72 41.40 -5.86 -1.05
N GLY A 73 40.14 -6.32 -0.96
CA GLY A 73 39.81 -7.73 -0.63
C GLY A 73 39.89 -8.13 0.85
N SER A 74 40.25 -7.20 1.73
CA SER A 74 40.21 -7.41 3.20
C SER A 74 39.16 -6.51 3.84
N ALA A 75 38.50 -6.97 4.91
CA ALA A 75 37.57 -6.12 5.67
C ALA A 75 38.26 -4.82 6.08
N ALA A 76 37.64 -3.68 5.81
CA ALA A 76 38.19 -2.38 6.19
C ALA A 76 38.36 -2.32 7.69
N ALA A 77 39.53 -1.90 8.15
CA ALA A 77 39.81 -1.74 9.57
C ALA A 77 38.87 -0.65 10.15
N GLY A 78 38.22 -0.96 11.27
CA GLY A 78 37.39 -0.01 12.00
C GLY A 78 35.94 -0.46 12.21
N LYS A 79 35.20 0.43 12.83
CA LYS A 79 33.77 0.24 13.12
C LYS A 79 32.92 1.12 12.21
N HIS A 80 31.87 0.56 11.65
CA HIS A 80 30.99 1.20 10.68
C HIS A 80 29.61 1.45 11.25
N PRO A 81 28.91 2.52 10.84
CA PRO A 81 27.48 2.61 11.02
C PRO A 81 26.80 1.54 10.17
N VAL A 82 25.64 1.04 10.64
CA VAL A 82 24.97 -0.12 10.06
C VAL A 82 23.64 0.30 9.43
N ILE A 83 23.30 -0.31 8.30
CA ILE A 83 21.97 -0.22 7.69
C ILE A 83 21.36 -1.62 7.74
N LEU A 84 20.18 -1.75 8.38
CA LEU A 84 19.46 -3.01 8.57
C LEU A 84 18.17 -3.03 7.74
N GLU A 85 17.96 -4.13 7.00
CA GLU A 85 16.66 -4.49 6.43
C GLU A 85 16.30 -5.92 6.82
N ARG A 86 15.12 -6.12 7.46
CA ARG A 86 14.54 -7.43 7.73
C ARG A 86 13.37 -7.66 6.80
N THR A 87 13.24 -8.84 6.20
CA THR A 87 12.28 -9.10 5.12
C THR A 87 11.74 -10.54 5.13
N PRO A 88 10.44 -10.76 4.83
CA PRO A 88 9.90 -12.09 4.59
C PRO A 88 10.04 -12.52 3.13
N TYR A 89 10.72 -11.73 2.28
CA TYR A 89 10.76 -11.91 0.81
C TYR A 89 12.12 -12.41 0.30
N ASN A 90 12.86 -13.18 1.10
CA ASN A 90 14.22 -13.65 0.83
C ASN A 90 15.27 -12.52 0.87
N LYS A 91 16.18 -12.62 1.84
CA LYS A 91 17.27 -11.65 2.04
C LYS A 91 18.24 -11.51 0.87
N THR A 92 18.21 -12.45 -0.10
CA THR A 92 19.04 -12.40 -1.30
C THR A 92 18.28 -11.95 -2.55
N ALA A 93 16.92 -11.93 -2.52
CA ALA A 93 16.11 -11.50 -3.67
C ALA A 93 16.08 -9.96 -3.80
N PRO A 94 15.98 -9.41 -5.02
CA PRO A 94 15.86 -7.98 -5.21
C PRO A 94 14.55 -7.44 -4.60
N SER A 95 14.57 -6.20 -4.12
CA SER A 95 13.36 -5.49 -3.68
C SER A 95 12.79 -4.68 -4.84
N ARG A 96 11.47 -4.72 -5.03
CA ARG A 96 10.80 -3.88 -6.04
C ARG A 96 11.01 -2.38 -5.80
N SER A 97 11.36 -1.97 -4.59
CA SER A 97 11.72 -0.59 -4.24
C SER A 97 12.94 -0.07 -5.00
N GLU A 98 13.77 -0.94 -5.53
CA GLU A 98 15.02 -0.57 -6.21
C GLU A 98 14.85 -0.42 -7.74
N ARG A 99 13.60 -0.33 -8.23
CA ARG A 99 13.31 0.07 -9.62
C ARG A 99 13.55 1.56 -9.81
N THR A 100 13.98 1.94 -11.00
CA THR A 100 14.14 3.34 -11.40
C THR A 100 13.30 3.65 -12.64
N PRO A 101 13.06 4.92 -13.00
CA PRO A 101 12.34 5.28 -14.22
C PRO A 101 12.97 4.72 -15.51
N THR A 102 14.28 4.53 -15.51
CA THR A 102 15.05 4.04 -16.67
C THR A 102 15.35 2.54 -16.63
N ASN A 103 15.16 1.88 -15.47
CA ASN A 103 15.37 0.44 -15.32
C ASN A 103 14.23 -0.19 -14.51
N PRO A 104 13.29 -0.91 -15.17
CA PRO A 104 12.21 -1.60 -14.49
C PRO A 104 12.67 -2.86 -13.72
N THR A 105 13.87 -3.37 -14.02
CA THR A 105 14.48 -4.45 -13.24
C THR A 105 15.09 -3.86 -11.98
N PRO A 106 14.65 -4.26 -10.77
CA PRO A 106 15.20 -3.72 -9.54
C PRO A 106 16.66 -4.16 -9.35
N LEU A 107 17.46 -3.29 -8.74
CA LEU A 107 18.80 -3.66 -8.27
C LEU A 107 18.72 -4.82 -7.27
N GLY A 108 19.70 -5.72 -7.34
CA GLY A 108 19.86 -6.78 -6.36
C GLY A 108 20.29 -6.23 -4.99
N ARG A 109 19.97 -6.94 -3.89
CA ARG A 109 20.41 -6.52 -2.55
C ARG A 109 21.92 -6.41 -2.41
N ALA A 110 22.69 -7.27 -3.08
CA ALA A 110 24.15 -7.16 -3.11
C ALA A 110 24.64 -5.85 -3.77
N GLU A 111 23.95 -5.39 -4.83
CA GLU A 111 24.30 -4.13 -5.51
C GLU A 111 23.97 -2.92 -4.63
N VAL A 112 22.82 -2.96 -3.94
CA VAL A 112 22.43 -1.94 -2.95
C VAL A 112 23.41 -1.94 -1.77
N ALA A 113 23.79 -3.13 -1.26
CA ALA A 113 24.81 -3.25 -0.23
C ALA A 113 26.15 -2.66 -0.66
N ALA A 114 26.62 -2.97 -1.89
CA ALA A 114 27.83 -2.42 -2.45
C ALA A 114 27.80 -0.88 -2.55
N PHE A 115 26.65 -0.31 -2.94
CA PHE A 115 26.46 1.14 -2.99
C PHE A 115 26.71 1.79 -1.62
N PHE A 116 26.15 1.21 -0.53
CA PHE A 116 26.33 1.74 0.82
C PHE A 116 27.72 1.37 1.41
N ALA A 117 28.24 0.18 1.11
CA ALA A 117 29.55 -0.26 1.60
C ALA A 117 30.69 0.62 1.08
N ARG A 118 30.69 0.99 -0.20
CA ARG A 118 31.63 1.98 -0.78
C ARG A 118 31.60 3.33 -0.06
N ARG A 119 30.50 3.60 0.65
CA ARG A 119 30.30 4.81 1.43
C ARG A 119 30.51 4.60 2.92
N GLY A 120 31.12 3.47 3.31
CA GLY A 120 31.54 3.20 4.68
C GLY A 120 30.42 2.72 5.61
N TYR A 121 29.34 2.13 5.10
CA TYR A 121 28.29 1.49 5.87
C TYR A 121 28.44 -0.03 5.85
N ALA A 122 28.30 -0.69 6.98
CA ALA A 122 27.95 -2.12 6.96
C ALA A 122 26.44 -2.26 6.66
N VAL A 123 26.08 -3.28 5.85
CA VAL A 123 24.70 -3.53 5.48
C VAL A 123 24.30 -4.91 5.93
N VAL A 124 23.15 -5.02 6.59
CA VAL A 124 22.62 -6.26 7.15
C VAL A 124 21.26 -6.56 6.54
N TYR A 125 21.14 -7.72 5.88
CA TYR A 125 19.87 -8.28 5.43
C TYR A 125 19.55 -9.54 6.22
N GLN A 126 18.30 -9.62 6.76
CA GLN A 126 17.87 -10.77 7.55
C GLN A 126 16.52 -11.29 7.05
N ASP A 127 16.42 -12.62 6.87
CA ASP A 127 15.13 -13.29 6.66
C ASP A 127 14.31 -13.26 7.95
N CYS A 128 13.04 -12.90 7.89
CA CYS A 128 12.12 -12.99 9.01
C CYS A 128 11.94 -14.45 9.46
N ARG A 129 11.53 -14.63 10.70
CA ARG A 129 11.23 -15.93 11.34
C ARG A 129 10.32 -16.78 10.46
N GLY A 130 10.62 -18.08 10.32
CA GLY A 130 9.85 -19.03 9.51
C GLY A 130 9.90 -18.77 8.00
N ARG A 131 10.82 -17.92 7.53
CA ARG A 131 10.95 -17.62 6.09
C ARG A 131 12.34 -18.00 5.58
N TYR A 132 12.39 -18.60 4.41
CA TYR A 132 13.59 -19.02 3.65
C TYR A 132 14.61 -19.79 4.50
N ARG A 133 15.69 -19.15 4.96
CA ARG A 133 16.75 -19.80 5.73
C ARG A 133 16.66 -19.57 7.24
N SER A 134 15.72 -18.74 7.69
CA SER A 134 15.44 -18.54 9.11
C SER A 134 14.63 -19.69 9.68
N GLU A 135 14.90 -20.03 10.93
CA GLU A 135 14.17 -21.04 11.70
C GLU A 135 12.85 -20.49 12.26
N GLY A 136 12.09 -21.35 12.92
CA GLY A 136 10.83 -21.03 13.59
C GLY A 136 9.61 -21.08 12.69
N GLU A 137 8.47 -20.72 13.26
CA GLU A 137 7.18 -20.65 12.59
C GLU A 137 6.89 -19.21 12.13
N PHE A 138 6.30 -19.05 10.94
CA PHE A 138 5.91 -17.75 10.42
C PHE A 138 4.53 -17.34 10.94
N VAL A 139 4.53 -16.41 11.90
CA VAL A 139 3.30 -15.71 12.33
C VAL A 139 3.38 -14.25 11.89
N LYS A 140 2.56 -13.90 10.92
CA LYS A 140 2.65 -12.62 10.22
C LYS A 140 2.62 -11.43 11.17
N TYR A 141 3.68 -10.61 11.17
CA TYR A 141 3.92 -9.38 11.94
C TYR A 141 4.24 -9.55 13.44
N LEU A 142 3.73 -10.59 14.12
CA LEU A 142 3.70 -10.61 15.58
C LEU A 142 5.06 -10.86 16.26
N SER A 143 5.97 -11.62 15.61
CA SER A 143 7.32 -11.84 16.13
C SER A 143 8.30 -10.69 15.84
N ASP A 144 7.99 -9.84 14.87
CA ASP A 144 8.95 -8.90 14.29
C ASP A 144 9.51 -7.85 15.25
N GLY A 145 8.75 -7.46 16.27
CA GLY A 145 9.21 -6.51 17.29
C GLY A 145 10.35 -7.06 18.13
N ASN A 146 10.15 -8.24 18.73
CA ASN A 146 11.14 -8.89 19.56
C ASN A 146 12.35 -9.38 18.76
N ASP A 147 12.13 -10.00 17.60
CA ASP A 147 13.20 -10.44 16.70
C ASP A 147 14.05 -9.26 16.21
N GLY A 148 13.41 -8.14 15.90
CA GLY A 148 14.10 -6.92 15.49
C GLY A 148 14.92 -6.30 16.61
N TYR A 149 14.40 -6.29 17.84
CA TYR A 149 15.13 -5.87 19.03
C TYR A 149 16.39 -6.72 19.24
N ASP A 150 16.23 -8.05 19.24
CA ASP A 150 17.34 -8.99 19.47
C ASP A 150 18.40 -8.90 18.37
N THR A 151 17.98 -8.72 17.11
CA THR A 151 18.87 -8.48 15.98
C THR A 151 19.68 -7.19 16.19
N CYS A 152 19.06 -6.09 16.58
CA CYS A 152 19.76 -4.84 16.88
C CYS A 152 20.73 -5.00 18.07
N ALA A 153 20.29 -5.70 19.12
CA ALA A 153 21.14 -5.99 20.28
C ALA A 153 22.36 -6.86 19.91
N TRP A 154 22.21 -7.76 18.95
CA TRP A 154 23.33 -8.52 18.40
C TRP A 154 24.25 -7.63 17.54
N ILE A 155 23.70 -6.80 16.65
CA ILE A 155 24.48 -5.91 15.77
C ILE A 155 25.39 -4.98 16.57
N VAL A 156 24.88 -4.33 17.61
CA VAL A 156 25.67 -3.35 18.39
C VAL A 156 26.87 -3.98 19.14
N LYS A 157 26.86 -5.30 19.36
CA LYS A 157 27.95 -6.04 19.96
C LYS A 157 29.03 -6.49 18.97
N GLN A 158 28.79 -6.34 17.66
CA GLN A 158 29.72 -6.84 16.65
C GLN A 158 30.98 -5.95 16.54
N PRO A 159 32.15 -6.54 16.29
CA PRO A 159 33.40 -5.79 16.24
C PRO A 159 33.45 -4.76 15.10
N TRP A 160 32.68 -4.99 14.05
CA TRP A 160 32.57 -4.09 12.88
C TRP A 160 31.51 -2.98 13.05
N CYS A 161 30.71 -2.98 14.11
CA CYS A 161 29.66 -2.00 14.35
C CYS A 161 30.14 -0.86 15.26
N ASN A 162 29.82 0.40 14.88
CA ASN A 162 30.12 1.58 15.72
C ASN A 162 29.02 1.91 16.74
N GLY A 163 28.00 1.05 16.87
CA GLY A 163 26.86 1.23 17.78
C GLY A 163 25.69 2.03 17.21
N ARG A 164 25.75 2.47 15.95
CA ARG A 164 24.70 3.26 15.29
C ARG A 164 24.05 2.47 14.15
N ILE A 165 22.74 2.32 14.21
CA ILE A 165 21.94 1.55 13.25
C ILE A 165 20.95 2.50 12.56
N ALA A 166 20.86 2.42 11.23
CA ALA A 166 19.71 2.87 10.46
C ALA A 166 18.90 1.66 10.00
N THR A 167 17.62 1.87 9.73
CA THR A 167 16.76 0.86 9.11
C THR A 167 16.17 1.37 7.80
N MET A 168 15.92 0.45 6.85
CA MET A 168 15.27 0.75 5.58
C MET A 168 14.38 -0.41 5.13
N GLY A 169 13.55 -0.19 4.13
CA GLY A 169 12.78 -1.23 3.44
C GLY A 169 11.36 -0.84 3.12
N LEU A 170 10.81 -1.52 2.11
CA LEU A 170 9.46 -1.35 1.58
C LEU A 170 8.50 -2.37 2.19
N SER A 171 7.24 -1.95 2.42
CA SER A 171 6.15 -2.88 2.72
C SER A 171 6.37 -3.62 4.05
N TYR A 172 6.40 -4.95 4.03
CA TYR A 172 6.69 -5.74 5.21
C TYR A 172 8.04 -5.37 5.86
N ALA A 173 9.05 -5.03 5.07
CA ALA A 173 10.32 -4.56 5.60
C ALA A 173 10.22 -3.16 6.28
N ALA A 174 9.15 -2.39 6.02
CA ALA A 174 8.80 -1.22 6.83
C ALA A 174 8.02 -1.62 8.09
N HIS A 175 7.16 -2.66 8.02
CA HIS A 175 6.49 -3.17 9.23
C HIS A 175 7.51 -3.71 10.25
N THR A 176 8.56 -4.42 9.81
CA THR A 176 9.63 -4.87 10.71
C THR A 176 10.35 -3.70 11.37
N GLN A 177 10.51 -2.55 10.68
CA GLN A 177 11.08 -1.33 11.26
C GLN A 177 10.14 -0.74 12.32
N GLY A 178 8.85 -0.58 12.00
CA GLY A 178 7.84 -0.09 12.95
C GLY A 178 7.77 -0.96 14.22
N ALA A 179 7.86 -2.28 14.05
CA ALA A 179 7.83 -3.26 15.13
C ALA A 179 9.05 -3.14 16.06
N LEU A 180 10.28 -3.13 15.50
CA LEU A 180 11.49 -2.96 16.32
C LEU A 180 11.59 -1.56 16.94
N GLY A 181 11.07 -0.54 16.26
CA GLY A 181 10.95 0.82 16.80
C GLY A 181 10.05 0.85 18.02
N SER A 182 8.87 0.21 17.96
CA SER A 182 7.93 0.05 19.07
C SER A 182 8.51 -0.77 20.22
N ALA A 183 9.41 -1.71 19.95
CA ALA A 183 10.12 -2.48 20.97
C ALA A 183 11.27 -1.72 21.63
N GLY A 184 11.60 -0.51 21.21
CA GLY A 184 12.70 0.27 21.75
C GLY A 184 14.09 -0.29 21.41
N ALA A 185 14.28 -0.81 20.20
CA ALA A 185 15.49 -1.53 19.78
C ALA A 185 16.78 -0.69 19.96
N PRO A 186 17.86 -1.26 20.53
CA PRO A 186 19.08 -0.51 20.82
C PRO A 186 19.86 -0.12 19.57
N GLY A 187 20.54 1.02 19.63
CA GLY A 187 21.43 1.51 18.58
C GLY A 187 20.71 2.15 17.37
N VAL A 188 19.40 2.09 17.26
CA VAL A 188 18.63 2.66 16.16
C VAL A 188 18.57 4.18 16.31
N VAL A 189 19.16 4.91 15.35
CA VAL A 189 19.26 6.37 15.33
C VAL A 189 18.64 7.00 14.08
N ALA A 190 18.35 6.21 13.04
CA ALA A 190 17.65 6.68 11.85
C ALA A 190 16.77 5.57 11.27
N MET A 191 15.64 5.95 10.66
CA MET A 191 14.70 5.02 10.04
C MET A 191 14.19 5.60 8.72
N PHE A 192 14.04 4.75 7.71
CA PHE A 192 13.41 5.11 6.45
C PHE A 192 12.31 4.07 6.14
N LEU A 193 11.09 4.37 6.58
CA LEU A 193 9.94 3.50 6.45
C LEU A 193 9.20 3.81 5.14
N ASP A 194 9.21 2.85 4.22
CA ASP A 194 8.56 2.99 2.92
C ASP A 194 7.30 2.13 2.86
N SER A 195 6.14 2.76 2.78
CA SER A 195 4.83 2.10 2.60
C SER A 195 4.58 0.99 3.63
N GLY A 196 4.64 1.33 4.92
CA GLY A 196 4.43 0.39 6.01
C GLY A 196 4.83 0.93 7.38
N GLY A 197 4.93 0.04 8.39
CA GLY A 197 5.24 0.40 9.77
C GLY A 197 3.98 0.79 10.55
N PHE A 198 3.03 -0.13 10.69
CA PHE A 198 1.71 0.13 11.27
C PHE A 198 1.67 1.16 12.40
N SER A 199 0.80 2.17 12.25
CA SER A 199 0.29 2.95 13.37
C SER A 199 -0.71 2.13 14.16
N ASN A 200 -1.72 1.60 13.49
CA ASN A 200 -2.75 0.73 14.05
C ASN A 200 -3.33 -0.15 12.94
N ALA A 201 -2.91 -1.42 12.87
CA ALA A 201 -3.30 -2.34 11.81
C ALA A 201 -4.82 -2.66 11.79
N TYR A 202 -5.50 -2.47 12.91
CA TYR A 202 -6.96 -2.61 13.00
C TYR A 202 -7.70 -1.47 12.29
N GLN A 203 -7.11 -0.28 12.22
CA GLN A 203 -7.70 0.90 11.58
C GLN A 203 -7.16 1.15 10.18
N ASP A 204 -6.02 0.52 9.83
CA ASP A 204 -5.32 0.79 8.58
C ASP A 204 -4.37 -0.35 8.20
N GLY A 205 -4.67 -1.00 7.10
CA GLY A 205 -3.77 -1.97 6.45
C GLY A 205 -4.07 -3.46 6.72
N ILE A 206 -4.85 -3.83 7.75
CA ILE A 206 -5.43 -5.17 7.88
C ILE A 206 -6.96 -5.07 7.96
N ARG A 207 -7.45 -4.12 8.73
CA ARG A 207 -8.88 -3.76 8.80
C ARG A 207 -9.01 -2.25 8.60
N GLN A 208 -10.20 -1.81 8.20
CA GLN A 208 -10.58 -0.41 8.15
C GLN A 208 -12.05 -0.29 8.53
N GLY A 209 -12.35 0.62 9.47
CA GLY A 209 -13.72 0.81 9.91
C GLY A 209 -14.43 -0.47 10.37
N GLY A 210 -13.68 -1.46 10.87
CA GLY A 210 -14.19 -2.77 11.27
C GLY A 210 -14.31 -3.80 10.15
N ALA A 211 -14.25 -3.43 8.87
CA ALA A 211 -14.22 -4.37 7.75
C ALA A 211 -12.82 -4.96 7.53
N PHE A 212 -12.72 -6.20 7.08
CA PHE A 212 -11.46 -6.89 6.83
C PHE A 212 -10.98 -6.64 5.40
N GLU A 213 -9.71 -6.25 5.22
CA GLU A 213 -9.10 -6.04 3.92
C GLU A 213 -8.68 -7.37 3.27
N LEU A 214 -9.37 -7.77 2.21
CA LEU A 214 -9.18 -9.07 1.57
C LEU A 214 -7.85 -9.20 0.80
N LYS A 215 -7.06 -8.13 0.70
CA LYS A 215 -5.65 -8.23 0.28
C LYS A 215 -4.82 -9.12 1.21
N GLN A 216 -5.24 -9.32 2.46
CA GLN A 216 -4.61 -10.27 3.37
C GLN A 216 -4.76 -11.71 2.86
N ALA A 217 -5.92 -12.04 2.27
CA ALA A 217 -6.20 -13.35 1.69
C ALA A 217 -5.35 -13.63 0.43
N THR A 218 -5.26 -12.67 -0.50
CA THR A 218 -4.42 -12.79 -1.70
C THR A 218 -2.94 -12.83 -1.34
N TRP A 219 -2.50 -12.02 -0.36
CA TRP A 219 -1.12 -12.06 0.12
C TRP A 219 -0.78 -13.41 0.76
N ALA A 220 -1.67 -13.94 1.63
CA ALA A 220 -1.49 -15.25 2.25
C ALA A 220 -1.33 -16.36 1.21
N PHE A 221 -2.20 -16.39 0.21
CA PHE A 221 -2.13 -17.36 -0.88
C PHE A 221 -0.80 -17.26 -1.66
N ASN A 222 -0.44 -16.06 -2.10
CA ASN A 222 0.78 -15.85 -2.88
C ASN A 222 2.05 -16.18 -2.08
N GLN A 223 2.10 -15.83 -0.79
CA GLN A 223 3.28 -16.09 0.05
C GLN A 223 3.36 -17.52 0.56
N ALA A 224 2.23 -18.22 0.68
CA ALA A 224 2.23 -19.64 1.00
C ALA A 224 2.95 -20.47 -0.09
N LEU A 225 2.80 -20.09 -1.36
CA LEU A 225 3.52 -20.74 -2.47
C LEU A 225 5.06 -20.69 -2.31
N GLU A 226 5.58 -19.69 -1.60
CA GLU A 226 7.00 -19.50 -1.31
C GLU A 226 7.38 -19.98 0.12
N SER A 227 6.46 -20.66 0.83
CA SER A 227 6.74 -21.13 2.17
C SER A 227 7.73 -22.30 2.18
N PRO A 228 8.63 -22.39 3.18
CA PRO A 228 9.54 -23.53 3.28
C PRO A 228 8.83 -24.88 3.34
N GLU A 229 7.63 -24.94 3.92
CA GLU A 229 6.80 -26.13 4.02
C GLU A 229 6.39 -26.65 2.63
N LEU A 230 5.77 -25.77 1.80
CA LEU A 230 5.33 -26.16 0.46
C LEU A 230 6.50 -26.41 -0.48
N GLN A 231 7.61 -25.68 -0.35
CA GLN A 231 8.79 -25.88 -1.18
C GLN A 231 9.46 -27.26 -0.95
N ARG A 232 9.25 -27.86 0.24
CA ARG A 232 9.74 -29.23 0.57
C ARG A 232 8.80 -30.35 0.13
N ASP A 233 7.54 -30.01 -0.26
CA ASP A 233 6.53 -30.99 -0.72
C ASP A 233 6.05 -30.64 -2.14
N PRO A 234 6.68 -31.19 -3.18
CA PRO A 234 6.33 -30.90 -4.57
C PRO A 234 4.87 -31.23 -4.92
N ALA A 235 4.26 -32.23 -4.27
CA ALA A 235 2.88 -32.61 -4.53
C ALA A 235 1.89 -31.56 -3.98
N LYS A 236 2.09 -31.12 -2.72
CA LYS A 236 1.30 -30.01 -2.16
C LYS A 236 1.50 -28.71 -2.93
N LEU A 237 2.75 -28.40 -3.32
CA LEU A 237 3.05 -27.19 -4.10
C LEU A 237 2.35 -27.22 -5.46
N ALA A 238 2.36 -28.36 -6.15
CA ALA A 238 1.65 -28.52 -7.43
C ALA A 238 0.14 -28.37 -7.26
N ALA A 239 -0.43 -28.98 -6.21
CA ALA A 239 -1.85 -28.85 -5.89
C ALA A 239 -2.24 -27.39 -5.59
N MET A 240 -1.43 -26.66 -4.83
CA MET A 240 -1.68 -25.25 -4.54
C MET A 240 -1.53 -24.35 -5.76
N LYS A 241 -0.55 -24.60 -6.63
CA LYS A 241 -0.39 -23.87 -7.91
C LYS A 241 -1.56 -24.08 -8.88
N ALA A 242 -2.29 -25.18 -8.75
CA ALA A 242 -3.47 -25.47 -9.56
C ALA A 242 -4.74 -24.74 -9.10
N ILE A 243 -4.72 -24.10 -7.93
CA ILE A 243 -5.86 -23.35 -7.39
C ILE A 243 -6.03 -22.03 -8.16
N ASP A 244 -7.20 -21.81 -8.75
CA ASP A 244 -7.62 -20.46 -9.16
C ASP A 244 -8.23 -19.73 -7.96
N ILE A 245 -7.48 -18.80 -7.40
CA ILE A 245 -7.92 -18.00 -6.25
C ILE A 245 -9.14 -17.11 -6.59
N ARG A 246 -9.34 -16.73 -7.87
CA ARG A 246 -10.52 -15.96 -8.29
C ARG A 246 -11.81 -16.77 -8.09
N ASP A 247 -11.78 -18.08 -8.32
CA ASP A 247 -12.93 -18.96 -8.05
C ASP A 247 -13.23 -19.05 -6.56
N TRP A 248 -12.22 -19.03 -5.72
CA TRP A 248 -12.39 -18.99 -4.27
C TRP A 248 -13.02 -17.67 -3.79
N PHE A 249 -12.65 -16.54 -4.37
CA PHE A 249 -13.28 -15.25 -4.06
C PHE A 249 -14.77 -15.21 -4.43
N ARG A 250 -15.21 -15.97 -5.44
CA ARG A 250 -16.65 -16.14 -5.77
C ARG A 250 -17.43 -16.96 -4.73
N ARG A 251 -16.71 -17.69 -3.85
CA ARG A 251 -17.29 -18.59 -2.84
C ARG A 251 -17.13 -18.06 -1.42
N MET A 252 -16.82 -16.79 -1.26
CA MET A 252 -16.71 -16.19 0.08
C MET A 252 -18.05 -16.18 0.82
N PRO A 253 -18.05 -16.25 2.19
CA PRO A 253 -16.86 -16.26 3.06
C PRO A 253 -16.17 -17.63 3.12
N TRP A 254 -14.85 -17.63 3.28
CA TRP A 254 -14.08 -18.85 3.51
C TRP A 254 -14.20 -19.33 4.96
N LYS A 255 -13.84 -20.58 5.21
CA LYS A 255 -13.83 -21.20 6.55
C LYS A 255 -12.51 -21.94 6.77
N ARG A 256 -12.10 -22.06 8.03
CA ARG A 256 -10.93 -22.87 8.40
C ARG A 256 -11.09 -24.29 7.88
N GLY A 257 -10.05 -24.86 7.31
CA GLY A 257 -10.06 -26.17 6.66
C GLY A 257 -10.77 -26.21 5.31
N ASN A 258 -11.35 -25.08 4.84
CA ASN A 258 -11.96 -24.94 3.53
C ASN A 258 -11.67 -23.55 2.94
N SER A 259 -10.41 -23.34 2.64
CA SER A 259 -9.88 -22.09 2.05
C SER A 259 -8.81 -22.41 1.00
N PRO A 260 -8.42 -21.48 0.12
CA PRO A 260 -7.37 -21.73 -0.86
C PRO A 260 -5.97 -21.90 -0.24
N VAL A 261 -5.82 -21.64 1.07
CA VAL A 261 -4.56 -21.77 1.81
C VAL A 261 -4.53 -22.95 2.80
N THR A 262 -5.53 -23.84 2.75
CA THR A 262 -5.63 -25.00 3.65
C THR A 262 -4.41 -25.95 3.55
N LEU A 263 -3.73 -25.98 2.38
CA LEU A 263 -2.50 -26.76 2.18
C LEU A 263 -1.27 -26.15 2.88
N ALA A 264 -1.39 -24.92 3.39
CA ALA A 264 -0.36 -24.20 4.13
C ALA A 264 -0.94 -23.72 5.48
N PRO A 265 -1.03 -24.60 6.48
CA PRO A 265 -1.78 -24.35 7.72
C PRO A 265 -1.29 -23.15 8.53
N GLU A 266 0.02 -22.82 8.52
CA GLU A 266 0.53 -21.59 9.15
C GLU A 266 -0.11 -20.34 8.52
N TYR A 267 -0.27 -20.33 7.19
CA TYR A 267 -0.87 -19.22 6.45
C TYR A 267 -2.38 -19.15 6.64
N GLU A 268 -3.06 -20.28 6.72
CA GLU A 268 -4.48 -20.33 7.05
C GLU A 268 -4.71 -19.83 8.48
N SER A 269 -3.89 -20.29 9.44
CA SER A 269 -4.02 -19.93 10.84
C SER A 269 -3.98 -18.41 11.05
N TYR A 270 -2.90 -17.73 10.66
CA TYR A 270 -2.81 -16.29 10.90
C TYR A 270 -3.83 -15.48 10.10
N LEU A 271 -4.22 -15.95 8.90
CA LEU A 271 -5.22 -15.27 8.08
C LEU A 271 -6.57 -15.24 8.81
N PHE A 272 -7.00 -16.38 9.33
CA PHE A 272 -8.26 -16.47 10.08
C PHE A 272 -8.18 -15.81 11.45
N GLU A 273 -7.02 -15.84 12.13
CA GLU A 273 -6.82 -15.03 13.34
C GLU A 273 -7.11 -13.55 13.08
N GLN A 274 -6.54 -12.97 12.02
CA GLN A 274 -6.78 -11.57 11.63
C GLN A 274 -8.23 -11.31 11.23
N TRP A 275 -8.90 -12.28 10.63
CA TRP A 275 -10.27 -12.11 10.13
C TRP A 275 -11.31 -12.28 11.24
N GLU A 276 -11.15 -13.28 12.10
CA GLU A 276 -12.07 -13.61 13.19
C GLU A 276 -12.00 -12.63 14.37
N HIS A 277 -10.84 -11.97 14.60
CA HIS A 277 -10.71 -10.89 15.58
C HIS A 277 -11.32 -9.59 15.05
N GLY A 278 -12.66 -9.55 14.94
CA GLY A 278 -13.39 -8.37 14.46
C GLY A 278 -13.39 -7.22 15.46
N VAL A 279 -13.26 -7.51 16.76
CA VAL A 279 -13.19 -6.54 17.86
C VAL A 279 -11.75 -6.09 18.08
N PHE A 280 -11.55 -4.83 18.45
CA PHE A 280 -10.22 -4.32 18.85
C PHE A 280 -9.89 -4.81 20.26
N ASP A 281 -9.48 -6.06 20.36
CA ASP A 281 -9.10 -6.75 21.58
C ASP A 281 -7.57 -6.81 21.77
N ASP A 282 -7.10 -7.63 22.70
CA ASP A 282 -5.68 -7.78 23.02
C ASP A 282 -4.85 -8.34 21.85
N TYR A 283 -5.50 -9.06 20.90
CA TYR A 283 -4.83 -9.48 19.67
C TYR A 283 -4.27 -8.30 18.88
N TRP A 284 -5.05 -7.21 18.76
CA TRP A 284 -4.64 -6.02 17.99
C TRP A 284 -3.67 -5.11 18.74
N LYS A 285 -3.55 -5.24 20.06
CA LYS A 285 -2.72 -4.39 20.91
C LYS A 285 -1.26 -4.87 21.02
N GLN A 286 -0.85 -5.84 20.20
CA GLN A 286 0.49 -6.43 20.22
C GLN A 286 1.53 -5.58 19.49
N LEU A 287 2.80 -5.78 19.89
CA LEU A 287 3.96 -5.27 19.15
C LEU A 287 3.91 -5.73 17.68
N GLY A 288 4.28 -4.85 16.76
CA GLY A 288 4.32 -5.12 15.33
C GLY A 288 3.07 -4.69 14.57
N ILE A 289 1.89 -4.60 15.23
CA ILE A 289 0.64 -4.22 14.60
C ILE A 289 -0.09 -3.03 15.25
N TYR A 290 0.43 -2.50 16.37
CA TYR A 290 -0.17 -1.39 17.12
C TYR A 290 0.87 -0.38 17.59
N GLY A 291 1.49 0.36 16.66
CA GLY A 291 2.49 1.38 16.99
C GLY A 291 1.98 2.49 17.90
N GLU A 292 0.73 2.93 17.75
CA GLU A 292 0.10 3.97 18.60
C GLU A 292 0.18 3.67 20.09
N GLY A 293 -0.01 2.41 20.49
CA GLY A 293 0.08 1.97 21.88
C GLY A 293 1.51 1.99 22.43
N PHE A 294 2.51 2.13 21.57
CA PHE A 294 3.93 2.06 21.91
C PHE A 294 4.70 3.34 21.58
N TYR A 295 4.04 4.42 21.15
CA TYR A 295 4.73 5.66 20.76
C TYR A 295 5.60 6.25 21.86
N ASP A 296 5.24 6.12 23.13
CA ASP A 296 6.04 6.67 24.23
C ASP A 296 7.39 5.94 24.40
N GLN A 297 7.40 4.63 24.21
CA GLN A 297 8.63 3.81 24.27
C GLN A 297 9.32 3.59 22.93
N TYR A 298 8.70 4.07 21.83
CA TYR A 298 9.29 3.97 20.49
C TYR A 298 10.67 4.61 20.46
N VAL A 299 11.58 4.07 19.66
CA VAL A 299 12.95 4.62 19.55
C VAL A 299 12.93 6.11 19.21
N ASP A 300 13.81 6.89 19.86
CA ASP A 300 13.98 8.32 19.58
C ASP A 300 15.00 8.50 18.43
N ALA A 301 14.57 8.24 17.21
CA ALA A 301 15.37 8.25 15.99
C ALA A 301 14.90 9.34 15.01
N ALA A 302 15.76 9.68 14.06
CA ALA A 302 15.36 10.48 12.90
C ALA A 302 14.57 9.58 11.93
N MET A 303 13.33 9.95 11.57
CA MET A 303 12.42 9.09 10.83
C MET A 303 11.92 9.75 9.54
N VAL A 304 11.85 8.96 8.46
CA VAL A 304 11.09 9.29 7.26
C VAL A 304 9.97 8.27 7.14
N HIS A 305 8.73 8.73 7.15
CA HIS A 305 7.55 7.97 6.75
C HIS A 305 7.24 8.33 5.30
N MET A 306 7.34 7.38 4.40
CA MET A 306 7.03 7.55 2.99
C MET A 306 5.92 6.60 2.58
N SER A 307 4.94 7.10 1.83
CA SER A 307 3.88 6.30 1.20
C SER A 307 3.28 7.05 0.01
N SER A 308 2.08 6.72 -0.37
CA SER A 308 1.41 7.29 -1.55
C SER A 308 -0.10 7.26 -1.44
N TRP A 309 -0.80 8.09 -2.27
CA TRP A 309 -2.25 8.29 -2.16
C TRP A 309 -3.08 7.06 -2.58
N PHE A 310 -2.50 6.16 -3.38
CA PHE A 310 -3.14 4.91 -3.79
C PHE A 310 -2.50 3.67 -3.14
N ASP A 311 -1.95 3.85 -1.93
CA ASP A 311 -1.36 2.76 -1.14
C ASP A 311 -2.25 2.43 0.06
N ALA A 312 -2.39 1.15 0.39
CA ALA A 312 -3.09 0.68 1.57
C ALA A 312 -2.48 1.16 2.90
N TYR A 313 -1.26 1.70 2.89
CA TYR A 313 -0.55 2.21 4.08
C TYR A 313 -0.46 3.74 4.11
N THR A 314 -1.32 4.43 3.36
CA THR A 314 -1.41 5.91 3.34
C THR A 314 -1.66 6.46 4.74
N ARG A 315 -2.65 5.93 5.49
CA ARG A 315 -2.94 6.33 6.86
C ARG A 315 -1.81 5.96 7.81
N THR A 316 -1.26 4.76 7.70
CA THR A 316 -0.10 4.32 8.48
C THR A 316 1.03 5.36 8.46
N ALA A 317 1.39 5.89 7.29
CA ALA A 317 2.44 6.89 7.16
C ALA A 317 2.04 8.24 7.80
N THR A 318 0.82 8.72 7.52
CA THR A 318 0.35 10.02 8.04
C THR A 318 0.10 9.98 9.54
N ASP A 319 -0.48 8.91 10.08
CA ASP A 319 -0.80 8.79 11.50
C ASP A 319 0.47 8.59 12.35
N ASN A 320 1.45 7.81 11.86
CA ASN A 320 2.77 7.72 12.49
C ASN A 320 3.50 9.07 12.49
N TYR A 321 3.45 9.82 11.38
CA TYR A 321 4.01 11.18 11.34
C TYR A 321 3.38 12.05 12.42
N ILE A 322 2.05 12.12 12.50
CA ILE A 322 1.31 12.93 13.48
C ILE A 322 1.64 12.48 14.92
N GLY A 323 1.65 11.18 15.17
CA GLY A 323 1.86 10.63 16.50
C GLY A 323 3.28 10.78 17.01
N LEU A 324 4.28 10.45 16.19
CA LEU A 324 5.69 10.44 16.56
C LEU A 324 6.32 11.84 16.54
N SER A 325 5.92 12.73 15.60
CA SER A 325 6.45 14.10 15.55
C SER A 325 6.13 14.92 16.82
N LYS A 326 5.07 14.57 17.54
CA LYS A 326 4.67 15.21 18.80
C LYS A 326 5.37 14.63 20.03
N ARG A 327 5.95 13.43 19.94
CA ARG A 327 6.49 12.68 21.08
C ARG A 327 8.00 12.49 21.04
N LYS A 328 8.61 12.53 19.85
CA LYS A 328 10.04 12.23 19.68
C LYS A 328 10.84 13.50 19.43
N ARG A 329 12.09 13.52 19.93
CA ARG A 329 13.04 14.64 19.72
C ARG A 329 13.71 14.52 18.36
N GLY A 330 13.90 13.30 17.86
CA GLY A 330 14.39 13.05 16.51
C GLY A 330 13.43 13.65 15.47
N PRO A 331 13.94 14.21 14.37
CA PRO A 331 13.07 14.77 13.33
C PRO A 331 12.27 13.67 12.65
N VAL A 332 10.97 13.91 12.50
CA VAL A 332 10.05 13.04 11.77
C VAL A 332 9.65 13.75 10.48
N ARG A 333 9.70 13.05 9.35
CA ARG A 333 9.35 13.55 8.03
C ARG A 333 8.29 12.69 7.37
N LEU A 334 7.50 13.32 6.50
CA LEU A 334 6.48 12.70 5.68
C LEU A 334 6.75 12.97 4.19
N ILE A 335 6.71 11.92 3.37
CA ILE A 335 6.77 12.00 1.91
C ILE A 335 5.58 11.22 1.34
N MET A 336 4.68 11.91 0.60
CA MET A 336 3.49 11.28 0.02
C MET A 336 3.44 11.52 -1.48
N GLY A 337 3.57 10.45 -2.27
CA GLY A 337 3.51 10.50 -3.73
C GLY A 337 2.16 10.06 -4.30
N PRO A 338 1.96 10.15 -5.63
CA PRO A 338 0.72 9.74 -6.28
C PRO A 338 0.67 8.26 -6.66
N TRP A 339 1.57 7.43 -6.15
CA TRP A 339 1.82 6.05 -6.61
C TRP A 339 0.84 5.03 -6.02
N THR A 340 0.91 3.82 -6.54
CA THR A 340 0.54 2.59 -5.81
C THR A 340 1.72 2.13 -4.94
N HIS A 341 1.56 1.03 -4.27
CA HIS A 341 2.49 0.47 -3.29
C HIS A 341 3.92 0.30 -3.83
N GLY A 342 4.81 1.25 -3.52
CA GLY A 342 6.23 1.21 -3.86
C GLY A 342 6.58 1.48 -5.33
N ASP A 343 5.64 1.89 -6.18
CA ASP A 343 5.87 2.13 -7.62
C ASP A 343 6.27 3.57 -7.92
N ARG A 344 7.18 4.13 -7.11
CA ARG A 344 7.62 5.53 -7.14
C ARG A 344 8.38 5.95 -8.40
N GLN A 345 8.76 4.99 -9.23
CA GLN A 345 9.44 5.20 -10.52
C GLN A 345 8.45 5.43 -11.68
N LEU A 346 7.13 5.25 -11.46
CA LEU A 346 6.12 5.42 -12.48
C LEU A 346 5.49 6.81 -12.42
N THR A 347 5.17 7.36 -13.59
CA THR A 347 4.44 8.64 -13.72
C THR A 347 2.93 8.45 -13.62
N TYR A 348 2.46 7.20 -13.61
CA TYR A 348 1.04 6.84 -13.73
C TYR A 348 0.62 5.79 -12.71
N VAL A 349 -0.68 5.76 -12.45
CA VAL A 349 -1.33 4.75 -11.62
C VAL A 349 -2.65 4.34 -12.27
N GLY A 350 -2.80 3.05 -12.59
CA GLY A 350 -3.97 2.59 -13.34
C GLY A 350 -4.10 3.26 -14.71
N ASP A 351 -5.23 3.91 -14.93
CA ASP A 351 -5.52 4.62 -16.20
C ASP A 351 -5.23 6.12 -16.15
N VAL A 352 -4.52 6.59 -15.12
CA VAL A 352 -4.27 8.02 -14.88
C VAL A 352 -2.78 8.30 -14.83
N ASP A 353 -2.34 9.33 -15.56
CA ASP A 353 -0.97 9.81 -15.62
C ASP A 353 -0.84 11.15 -14.88
N PHE A 354 0.09 11.21 -13.95
CA PHE A 354 0.38 12.39 -13.14
C PHE A 354 1.55 13.23 -13.69
N GLY A 355 2.13 12.80 -14.80
CA GLY A 355 3.20 13.49 -15.49
C GLY A 355 4.61 13.18 -14.94
N PRO A 356 5.66 13.72 -15.61
CA PRO A 356 7.06 13.41 -15.30
C PRO A 356 7.48 13.82 -13.88
N ASP A 357 6.80 14.80 -13.30
CA ASP A 357 7.08 15.27 -11.94
C ASP A 357 6.63 14.27 -10.86
N ALA A 358 5.86 13.24 -11.22
CA ALA A 358 5.34 12.28 -10.25
C ALA A 358 6.40 11.36 -9.62
N THR A 359 7.56 11.16 -10.26
CA THR A 359 8.61 10.27 -9.76
C THR A 359 9.42 10.90 -8.62
N ILE A 360 10.06 10.05 -7.78
CA ILE A 360 11.05 10.50 -6.79
C ILE A 360 12.31 11.01 -7.50
N ASP A 361 12.80 10.20 -8.47
CA ASP A 361 14.04 10.45 -9.15
C ASP A 361 13.94 11.73 -10.00
N GLY A 362 14.86 12.64 -9.78
CA GLY A 362 14.91 13.94 -10.43
C GLY A 362 14.00 15.03 -9.80
N ASN A 363 13.01 14.66 -8.97
CA ASN A 363 12.02 15.61 -8.44
C ASN A 363 12.17 15.82 -6.92
N VAL A 364 12.33 14.77 -6.14
CA VAL A 364 12.54 14.83 -4.68
C VAL A 364 14.00 14.69 -4.32
N ALA A 365 14.71 13.84 -5.05
CA ALA A 365 16.15 13.67 -5.00
C ALA A 365 16.68 13.28 -6.39
N SER A 366 18.01 13.24 -6.58
CA SER A 366 18.59 12.75 -7.84
C SER A 366 18.14 11.31 -8.16
N ASP A 367 18.06 10.49 -7.13
CA ASP A 367 17.57 9.11 -7.17
C ASP A 367 17.21 8.64 -5.76
N PHE A 368 16.51 7.49 -5.65
CA PHE A 368 16.04 6.96 -4.38
C PHE A 368 17.17 6.46 -3.46
N LEU A 369 18.26 5.94 -4.00
CA LEU A 369 19.44 5.55 -3.21
C LEU A 369 20.09 6.79 -2.56
N THR A 370 20.24 7.86 -3.32
CA THR A 370 20.79 9.13 -2.84
C THR A 370 19.88 9.78 -1.80
N LEU A 371 18.55 9.70 -1.94
CA LEU A 371 17.61 10.20 -0.93
C LEU A 371 17.88 9.55 0.44
N ARG A 372 17.98 8.21 0.46
CA ARG A 372 18.29 7.44 1.69
C ARG A 372 19.69 7.72 2.21
N LEU A 373 20.68 7.76 1.32
CA LEU A 373 22.09 8.03 1.69
C LEU A 373 22.24 9.38 2.39
N ARG A 374 21.63 10.45 1.86
CA ARG A 374 21.69 11.79 2.46
C ARG A 374 21.08 11.79 3.87
N TRP A 375 19.97 11.06 4.08
CA TRP A 375 19.35 10.87 5.39
C TRP A 375 20.28 10.15 6.35
N PHE A 376 20.87 9.03 5.93
CA PHE A 376 21.78 8.22 6.75
C PHE A 376 23.11 8.94 7.03
N ASP A 377 23.71 9.61 6.06
CA ASP A 377 24.93 10.38 6.27
C ASP A 377 24.74 11.47 7.34
N ARG A 378 23.58 12.14 7.34
CA ARG A 378 23.29 13.15 8.34
C ARG A 378 23.19 12.56 9.76
N TRP A 379 22.42 11.48 9.91
CA TRP A 379 22.07 10.98 11.24
C TRP A 379 23.00 9.91 11.78
N LEU A 380 23.72 9.15 10.95
CA LEU A 380 24.67 8.14 11.41
C LEU A 380 26.11 8.66 11.44
N LYS A 381 26.49 9.56 10.53
CA LYS A 381 27.86 10.10 10.43
C LYS A 381 27.98 11.55 10.88
N GLY A 382 26.87 12.25 11.07
CA GLY A 382 26.87 13.67 11.43
C GLY A 382 27.21 14.63 10.29
N THR A 383 27.14 14.16 9.04
CA THR A 383 27.47 14.97 7.86
C THR A 383 26.54 16.17 7.74
N LYS A 384 27.09 17.36 7.59
CA LYS A 384 26.33 18.60 7.35
C LYS A 384 26.00 18.72 5.87
N ASN A 385 24.93 18.07 5.43
CA ASN A 385 24.52 17.98 4.02
C ASN A 385 23.21 18.72 3.68
N GLY A 386 22.75 19.59 4.60
CA GLY A 386 21.56 20.42 4.40
C GLY A 386 20.21 19.72 4.64
N VAL A 387 20.20 18.44 4.93
CA VAL A 387 18.96 17.69 5.23
C VAL A 387 18.15 18.34 6.35
N ASP A 388 18.80 18.93 7.37
CA ASP A 388 18.10 19.60 8.50
C ASP A 388 17.17 20.73 8.07
N ALA A 389 17.55 21.45 6.99
CA ALA A 389 16.81 22.60 6.48
C ALA A 389 15.70 22.21 5.48
N GLU A 390 15.59 20.95 5.10
CA GLU A 390 14.56 20.51 4.19
C GLU A 390 13.17 20.48 4.88
N PRO A 391 12.08 20.66 4.12
CA PRO A 391 10.72 20.64 4.66
C PRO A 391 10.42 19.32 5.38
N LYS A 392 9.63 19.41 6.47
CA LYS A 392 9.19 18.22 7.22
C LYS A 392 8.24 17.35 6.40
N VAL A 393 7.44 17.97 5.54
CA VAL A 393 6.40 17.31 4.76
C VAL A 393 6.60 17.65 3.28
N ARG A 394 6.63 16.62 2.45
CA ARG A 394 6.58 16.72 0.99
C ARG A 394 5.41 15.89 0.49
N ILE A 395 4.48 16.53 -0.18
CA ILE A 395 3.31 15.87 -0.75
C ILE A 395 3.21 16.15 -2.24
N PHE A 396 2.70 15.17 -2.98
CA PHE A 396 2.34 15.39 -4.37
C PHE A 396 0.85 15.78 -4.42
N VAL A 397 0.56 16.98 -4.88
CA VAL A 397 -0.80 17.46 -5.14
C VAL A 397 -1.17 17.01 -6.55
N MET A 398 -2.08 16.06 -6.66
CA MET A 398 -2.61 15.55 -7.93
C MET A 398 -3.51 16.60 -8.60
N GLY A 399 -3.66 16.56 -9.92
CA GLY A 399 -4.56 17.44 -10.68
C GLY A 399 -3.87 18.63 -11.36
N GLY A 400 -4.61 19.26 -12.26
CA GLY A 400 -4.16 20.41 -13.05
C GLY A 400 -3.57 20.03 -14.41
N GLY A 401 -3.67 18.78 -14.84
CA GLY A 401 -3.32 18.33 -16.18
C GLY A 401 -4.38 18.70 -17.24
N SER A 402 -4.16 18.23 -18.46
CA SER A 402 -5.01 18.58 -19.60
C SER A 402 -6.39 17.94 -19.58
N GLY A 403 -6.59 16.88 -18.82
CA GLY A 403 -7.79 16.06 -18.85
C GLY A 403 -7.98 15.27 -20.16
N ARG A 404 -6.97 15.23 -21.02
CA ARG A 404 -6.98 14.54 -22.31
C ARG A 404 -6.33 13.16 -22.18
N ARG A 405 -6.45 12.35 -23.22
CA ARG A 405 -5.80 11.04 -23.30
C ARG A 405 -4.40 11.20 -23.86
N ASN A 406 -3.39 10.72 -23.12
CA ASN A 406 -2.01 10.73 -23.61
C ASN A 406 -1.74 9.58 -24.60
N ALA A 407 -0.53 9.56 -25.17
CA ALA A 407 -0.11 8.54 -26.14
C ALA A 407 -0.15 7.09 -25.60
N ALA A 408 -0.08 6.92 -24.29
CA ALA A 408 -0.21 5.62 -23.62
C ALA A 408 -1.68 5.23 -23.30
N GLY A 409 -2.65 6.04 -23.73
CA GLY A 409 -4.07 5.79 -23.53
C GLY A 409 -4.61 6.21 -22.16
N ARG A 410 -3.82 6.93 -21.31
CA ARG A 410 -4.19 7.33 -19.96
C ARG A 410 -4.70 8.77 -19.90
N LEU A 411 -5.52 9.04 -18.90
CA LEU A 411 -5.95 10.41 -18.58
C LEU A 411 -4.75 11.22 -18.08
N GLU A 412 -4.42 12.33 -18.72
CA GLU A 412 -3.44 13.31 -18.22
C GLU A 412 -4.06 14.15 -17.10
N HIS A 413 -3.93 13.65 -15.86
CA HIS A 413 -4.43 14.31 -14.66
C HIS A 413 -3.44 15.35 -14.12
N GLY A 414 -2.13 15.07 -14.26
CA GLY A 414 -1.07 15.96 -13.82
C GLY A 414 -0.89 16.02 -12.31
N GLY A 415 -0.07 16.95 -11.86
CA GLY A 415 0.19 17.20 -10.45
C GLY A 415 1.53 17.89 -10.23
N ARG A 416 1.85 18.16 -8.96
CA ARG A 416 3.12 18.79 -8.58
C ARG A 416 3.51 18.46 -7.14
N TRP A 417 4.80 18.42 -6.84
CA TRP A 417 5.31 18.38 -5.48
C TRP A 417 5.10 19.71 -4.76
N ARG A 418 4.80 19.60 -3.47
CA ARG A 418 4.68 20.73 -2.56
C ARG A 418 5.36 20.44 -1.23
N ALA A 419 6.10 21.43 -0.74
CA ALA A 419 6.73 21.42 0.56
C ALA A 419 5.81 22.07 1.59
N GLU A 420 5.66 21.41 2.75
CA GLU A 420 4.82 21.87 3.84
C GLU A 420 5.56 21.80 5.19
N HIS A 421 5.09 22.58 6.14
CA HIS A 421 5.69 22.65 7.48
C HIS A 421 5.17 21.55 8.42
N ASP A 422 3.94 21.09 8.20
CA ASP A 422 3.28 20.07 9.04
C ASP A 422 2.18 19.34 8.27
N TRP A 423 1.67 18.25 8.85
CA TRP A 423 0.52 17.48 8.38
C TRP A 423 -0.40 17.10 9.56
N PRO A 424 -1.76 17.28 9.46
CA PRO A 424 -2.45 17.99 8.38
C PRO A 424 -1.95 19.42 8.22
N ILE A 425 -2.13 20.01 7.02
CA ILE A 425 -1.65 21.38 6.73
C ILE A 425 -2.35 22.36 7.67
N PRO A 426 -1.61 23.23 8.40
CA PRO A 426 -2.20 24.07 9.45
C PRO A 426 -3.33 24.99 8.97
N ASP A 427 -3.23 25.53 7.74
CA ASP A 427 -4.21 26.48 7.20
C ASP A 427 -5.44 25.81 6.57
N THR A 428 -5.60 24.49 6.75
CA THR A 428 -6.72 23.72 6.22
C THR A 428 -8.05 24.22 6.76
N ARG A 429 -9.00 24.48 5.84
CA ARG A 429 -10.39 24.79 6.16
C ARG A 429 -11.24 23.53 6.08
N TRP A 430 -11.66 23.03 7.21
CA TRP A 430 -12.54 21.87 7.33
C TRP A 430 -13.96 22.24 6.92
N THR A 431 -14.31 21.98 5.67
CA THR A 431 -15.54 22.47 5.05
C THR A 431 -16.55 21.34 4.89
N PRO A 432 -17.72 21.41 5.55
CA PRO A 432 -18.79 20.44 5.33
C PRO A 432 -19.44 20.67 3.95
N TYR A 433 -19.62 19.58 3.21
CA TYR A 433 -20.43 19.53 2.01
C TYR A 433 -21.62 18.59 2.27
N TYR A 434 -22.82 19.15 2.27
CA TYR A 434 -24.06 18.47 2.63
C TYR A 434 -24.65 17.74 1.42
N PHE A 435 -25.27 16.61 1.66
CA PHE A 435 -25.94 15.78 0.68
C PHE A 435 -27.38 16.22 0.52
N GLY A 436 -27.79 16.51 -0.72
CA GLY A 436 -29.15 16.90 -1.07
C GLY A 436 -30.00 15.71 -1.52
N ARG A 437 -31.33 15.76 -1.29
CA ARG A 437 -32.28 14.74 -1.75
C ARG A 437 -32.26 14.55 -3.27
N ASP A 438 -31.98 15.60 -4.00
CA ASP A 438 -31.86 15.62 -5.47
C ASP A 438 -30.53 15.07 -6.00
N GLY A 439 -29.62 14.63 -5.10
CA GLY A 439 -28.26 14.20 -5.45
C GLY A 439 -27.26 15.35 -5.51
N SER A 440 -27.64 16.55 -5.10
CA SER A 440 -26.70 17.66 -5.01
C SER A 440 -25.71 17.50 -3.85
N LEU A 441 -24.53 18.09 -4.00
CA LEU A 441 -23.49 18.22 -2.99
C LEU A 441 -23.16 19.71 -2.83
N SER A 442 -23.38 20.29 -1.64
CA SER A 442 -23.30 21.74 -1.44
C SER A 442 -22.78 22.11 -0.06
N ALA A 443 -22.06 23.23 0.06
CA ALA A 443 -21.67 23.78 1.35
C ALA A 443 -22.88 24.38 2.12
N ALA A 444 -24.02 24.61 1.48
CA ALA A 444 -25.23 25.09 2.11
C ALA A 444 -25.91 23.96 2.90
N LYS A 445 -26.19 24.19 4.20
CA LYS A 445 -26.90 23.24 5.04
C LYS A 445 -28.35 23.05 4.54
N PRO A 446 -28.87 21.81 4.45
CA PRO A 446 -30.25 21.57 4.03
C PRO A 446 -31.26 22.22 4.99
N SER A 447 -32.32 22.75 4.42
CA SER A 447 -33.45 23.36 5.16
C SER A 447 -34.75 22.52 5.07
N THR A 448 -34.76 21.51 4.22
CA THR A 448 -35.93 20.67 3.97
C THR A 448 -36.21 19.78 5.17
N PRO A 449 -37.45 19.60 5.63
CA PRO A 449 -37.83 18.62 6.63
C PRO A 449 -37.94 17.23 5.97
N ASP A 450 -37.67 16.18 6.76
CA ASP A 450 -37.92 14.77 6.44
C ASP A 450 -37.42 14.32 5.05
N ALA A 451 -36.17 14.61 4.74
CA ALA A 451 -35.52 14.19 3.51
C ALA A 451 -34.59 13.00 3.74
N TRP A 452 -34.70 12.00 2.91
CA TRP A 452 -33.77 10.86 2.87
C TRP A 452 -33.68 10.29 1.45
N ARG A 453 -32.65 9.47 1.21
CA ARG A 453 -32.54 8.52 0.10
C ARG A 453 -32.31 7.13 0.65
N GLU A 454 -32.85 6.12 -0.03
CA GLU A 454 -32.69 4.72 0.36
C GLU A 454 -32.21 3.88 -0.81
N TYR A 455 -31.59 2.75 -0.48
CA TYR A 455 -31.19 1.73 -1.44
C TYR A 455 -31.26 0.35 -0.81
N ARG A 456 -31.36 -0.67 -1.67
CA ARG A 456 -31.29 -2.08 -1.26
C ARG A 456 -29.87 -2.57 -1.50
N PHE A 457 -29.25 -3.09 -0.45
CA PHE A 457 -27.96 -3.74 -0.52
C PHE A 457 -28.16 -5.26 -0.44
N ASP A 458 -27.74 -5.97 -1.52
CA ASP A 458 -27.71 -7.42 -1.58
C ASP A 458 -26.26 -7.91 -1.42
N PRO A 459 -25.90 -8.58 -0.32
CA PRO A 459 -24.55 -9.09 -0.11
C PRO A 459 -24.08 -10.11 -1.17
N ALA A 460 -24.98 -10.74 -1.90
CA ALA A 460 -24.65 -11.65 -3.00
C ALA A 460 -24.18 -10.90 -4.27
N HIS A 461 -24.52 -9.60 -4.38
CA HIS A 461 -24.20 -8.77 -5.55
C HIS A 461 -23.52 -7.46 -5.13
N PRO A 462 -22.37 -7.52 -4.43
CA PRO A 462 -21.72 -6.32 -3.88
C PRO A 462 -21.22 -5.40 -4.98
N VAL A 463 -21.04 -4.11 -4.64
CA VAL A 463 -20.42 -3.12 -5.52
C VAL A 463 -18.96 -3.53 -5.78
N PRO A 464 -18.54 -3.68 -7.05
CA PRO A 464 -17.18 -4.08 -7.37
C PRO A 464 -16.16 -2.98 -7.04
N THR A 465 -14.98 -3.39 -6.59
CA THR A 465 -13.85 -2.50 -6.40
C THR A 465 -13.24 -2.10 -7.74
N ILE A 466 -13.26 -0.80 -8.03
CA ILE A 466 -12.62 -0.23 -9.22
C ILE A 466 -11.43 0.61 -8.76
N GLY A 467 -10.26 0.01 -8.69
CA GLY A 467 -9.05 0.70 -8.21
C GLY A 467 -9.03 0.97 -6.71
N GLY A 468 -8.46 2.12 -6.32
CA GLY A 468 -8.33 2.53 -4.91
C GLY A 468 -7.01 2.12 -4.26
N THR A 469 -6.98 2.15 -2.93
CA THR A 469 -5.80 1.94 -2.10
C THR A 469 -5.51 0.44 -1.87
N VAL A 470 -5.39 -0.32 -2.95
CA VAL A 470 -5.18 -1.77 -2.92
C VAL A 470 -3.73 -2.12 -3.20
N THR A 471 -3.11 -2.95 -2.34
CA THR A 471 -1.82 -3.61 -2.57
C THR A 471 -1.97 -5.13 -2.42
N SER A 472 -1.03 -5.89 -2.98
CA SER A 472 -1.00 -7.37 -2.88
C SER A 472 -2.29 -8.08 -3.34
N GLY A 473 -3.13 -7.40 -4.13
CA GLY A 473 -4.45 -7.89 -4.53
C GLY A 473 -4.45 -8.84 -5.73
N GLN A 474 -3.36 -8.90 -6.48
CA GLN A 474 -3.30 -9.73 -7.68
C GLN A 474 -3.40 -11.24 -7.35
N PRO A 475 -4.08 -12.04 -8.20
CA PRO A 475 -4.70 -11.67 -9.47
C PRO A 475 -6.18 -11.20 -9.36
N VAL A 476 -6.69 -10.94 -8.16
CA VAL A 476 -8.11 -10.63 -7.89
C VAL A 476 -8.42 -9.14 -7.98
N MET A 477 -7.56 -8.29 -7.40
CA MET A 477 -7.77 -6.86 -7.27
C MET A 477 -6.64 -6.06 -7.91
N VAL A 478 -6.98 -4.88 -8.42
CA VAL A 478 -6.04 -3.90 -8.97
C VAL A 478 -6.21 -2.58 -8.22
N GLY A 479 -5.12 -2.08 -7.61
CA GLY A 479 -5.08 -0.75 -7.01
C GLY A 479 -4.84 0.35 -8.03
N GLY A 480 -5.19 1.59 -7.67
CA GLY A 480 -4.88 2.77 -8.46
C GLY A 480 -6.08 3.63 -8.86
N ALA A 481 -5.82 4.58 -9.75
CA ALA A 481 -6.78 5.55 -10.25
C ALA A 481 -7.42 5.07 -11.56
N PHE A 482 -8.76 5.01 -11.57
CA PHE A 482 -9.53 4.52 -12.72
C PHE A 482 -10.84 5.30 -12.84
N ASP A 483 -11.41 5.31 -14.05
CA ASP A 483 -12.81 5.67 -14.24
C ASP A 483 -13.70 4.70 -13.44
N GLN A 484 -14.64 5.23 -12.69
CA GLN A 484 -15.52 4.44 -11.82
C GLN A 484 -16.62 3.76 -12.64
N ARG A 485 -16.18 2.92 -13.57
CA ARG A 485 -16.97 2.08 -14.48
C ARG A 485 -16.52 0.62 -14.37
N GLU A 486 -17.47 -0.27 -14.36
CA GLU A 486 -17.21 -1.72 -14.43
C GLU A 486 -16.40 -2.08 -15.68
N GLY A 487 -15.71 -3.21 -15.63
CA GLY A 487 -14.90 -3.70 -16.76
C GLY A 487 -14.33 -5.08 -16.49
N PRO A 488 -13.86 -5.80 -17.53
CA PRO A 488 -13.47 -7.21 -17.43
C PRO A 488 -12.27 -7.47 -16.51
N ARG A 489 -11.45 -6.45 -16.26
CA ARG A 489 -10.29 -6.53 -15.36
C ARG A 489 -10.65 -6.41 -13.88
N PHE A 490 -11.85 -5.92 -13.54
CA PHE A 490 -12.29 -5.74 -12.17
C PHE A 490 -13.17 -6.90 -11.72
N PHE A 491 -12.79 -7.52 -10.63
CA PHE A 491 -13.51 -8.67 -10.09
C PHE A 491 -14.93 -8.28 -9.67
N GLY A 492 -15.92 -9.09 -10.03
CA GLY A 492 -17.33 -8.83 -9.72
C GLY A 492 -18.05 -7.93 -10.73
N SER A 493 -17.33 -7.34 -11.69
CA SER A 493 -17.94 -6.58 -12.79
C SER A 493 -18.71 -7.48 -13.75
N THR A 494 -19.84 -7.00 -14.24
CA THR A 494 -20.73 -7.72 -15.17
C THR A 494 -21.10 -6.87 -16.37
N GLU A 495 -21.26 -7.50 -17.53
CA GLU A 495 -21.79 -6.81 -18.71
C GLU A 495 -23.20 -6.27 -18.45
N PRO A 496 -23.54 -5.08 -19.00
CA PRO A 496 -22.83 -4.28 -20.01
C PRO A 496 -21.79 -3.28 -19.46
N TYR A 497 -21.16 -3.52 -18.31
CA TYR A 497 -20.10 -2.70 -17.70
C TYR A 497 -20.50 -1.24 -17.50
N ARG A 498 -21.48 -1.01 -16.65
CA ARG A 498 -22.04 0.32 -16.38
C ARG A 498 -21.14 1.14 -15.45
N ALA A 499 -21.33 2.46 -15.47
CA ALA A 499 -20.75 3.31 -14.45
C ALA A 499 -21.31 2.92 -13.06
N LEU A 500 -20.46 2.93 -12.03
CA LEU A 500 -20.93 2.62 -10.65
C LEU A 500 -22.05 3.58 -10.21
N ALA A 501 -22.06 4.81 -10.74
CA ALA A 501 -23.11 5.79 -10.49
C ALA A 501 -24.52 5.39 -10.97
N GLU A 502 -24.61 4.42 -11.87
CA GLU A 502 -25.88 3.91 -12.40
C GLU A 502 -26.45 2.74 -11.58
N ARG A 503 -25.67 2.21 -10.64
CA ARG A 503 -26.13 1.12 -9.78
C ARG A 503 -27.18 1.62 -8.79
N GLN A 504 -28.20 0.79 -8.54
CA GLN A 504 -29.29 1.13 -7.63
C GLN A 504 -28.89 1.06 -6.14
N ASP A 505 -27.75 0.44 -5.84
CA ASP A 505 -27.17 0.32 -4.50
C ASP A 505 -26.04 1.33 -4.24
N VAL A 506 -25.91 2.36 -5.10
CA VAL A 506 -24.98 3.48 -4.96
C VAL A 506 -25.74 4.80 -4.97
N LEU A 507 -25.70 5.54 -3.86
CA LEU A 507 -26.21 6.92 -3.80
C LEU A 507 -25.13 7.87 -4.25
N VAL A 508 -25.42 8.68 -5.25
CA VAL A 508 -24.51 9.67 -5.83
C VAL A 508 -24.91 11.06 -5.38
N PHE A 509 -23.91 11.83 -4.89
CA PHE A 509 -24.02 13.25 -4.56
C PHE A 509 -22.89 14.02 -5.23
N GLN A 510 -23.22 15.07 -6.01
CA GLN A 510 -22.18 15.82 -6.70
C GLN A 510 -22.46 17.32 -6.76
N THR A 511 -21.40 18.13 -6.80
CA THR A 511 -21.50 19.57 -6.99
C THR A 511 -21.96 19.90 -8.43
N PRO A 512 -22.46 21.11 -8.67
CA PRO A 512 -22.41 21.68 -10.02
C PRO A 512 -20.96 21.68 -10.54
N ALA A 513 -20.76 21.95 -11.83
CA ALA A 513 -19.42 22.20 -12.35
C ALA A 513 -18.76 23.34 -11.56
N LEU A 514 -17.54 23.11 -11.08
CA LEU A 514 -16.81 24.07 -10.25
C LEU A 514 -16.52 25.35 -11.04
N GLU A 515 -16.81 26.48 -10.45
CA GLU A 515 -16.51 27.81 -11.04
C GLU A 515 -15.03 28.19 -10.86
N ALA A 516 -14.35 27.54 -9.94
CA ALA A 516 -12.94 27.75 -9.63
C ALA A 516 -12.31 26.42 -9.14
N ASP A 517 -10.97 26.30 -9.25
CA ASP A 517 -10.28 25.12 -8.72
C ASP A 517 -10.45 25.02 -7.21
N VAL A 518 -10.60 23.81 -6.70
CA VAL A 518 -10.73 23.48 -5.28
C VAL A 518 -9.70 22.43 -4.94
N GLU A 519 -8.75 22.75 -4.05
CA GLU A 519 -7.79 21.80 -3.57
C GLU A 519 -8.29 21.13 -2.28
N VAL A 520 -8.39 19.80 -2.30
CA VAL A 520 -8.71 18.94 -1.15
C VAL A 520 -7.43 18.22 -0.74
N THR A 521 -6.86 18.60 0.39
CA THR A 521 -5.60 18.01 0.89
C THR A 521 -5.69 17.76 2.39
N GLY A 522 -5.74 16.49 2.78
CA GLY A 522 -5.84 16.10 4.19
C GLY A 522 -6.68 14.85 4.44
N PRO A 523 -6.92 14.52 5.71
CA PRO A 523 -7.87 13.49 6.13
C PRO A 523 -9.31 13.83 5.75
N ILE A 524 -10.10 12.81 5.39
CA ILE A 524 -11.50 12.96 4.95
C ILE A 524 -12.41 12.13 5.85
N ALA A 525 -13.57 12.68 6.23
CA ALA A 525 -14.59 11.96 6.97
C ALA A 525 -15.99 12.37 6.52
N ALA A 526 -16.92 11.41 6.46
CA ALA A 526 -18.33 11.67 6.28
C ALA A 526 -19.10 11.39 7.58
N ASN A 527 -19.93 12.35 7.98
CA ASN A 527 -20.90 12.18 9.06
C ASN A 527 -22.25 11.86 8.42
N LEU A 528 -22.71 10.64 8.61
CA LEU A 528 -23.97 10.16 8.04
C LEU A 528 -25.00 9.92 9.14
N PHE A 529 -26.25 10.30 8.89
CA PHE A 529 -27.40 9.87 9.65
C PHE A 529 -28.05 8.74 8.88
N ILE A 530 -28.10 7.54 9.47
CA ILE A 530 -28.48 6.31 8.75
C ILE A 530 -29.54 5.50 9.54
N SER A 531 -30.28 4.69 8.83
CA SER A 531 -31.02 3.56 9.42
C SER A 531 -30.98 2.37 8.47
N SER A 532 -31.24 1.17 9.01
CA SER A 532 -31.36 -0.06 8.26
C SER A 532 -32.51 -0.90 8.82
N ASP A 533 -33.08 -1.78 8.02
CA ASP A 533 -34.00 -2.83 8.47
C ASP A 533 -33.26 -4.08 8.98
N CYS A 534 -31.92 -4.05 8.97
CA CYS A 534 -31.04 -5.11 9.44
C CYS A 534 -30.33 -4.74 10.75
N PRO A 535 -29.90 -5.74 11.56
CA PRO A 535 -29.18 -5.48 12.81
C PRO A 535 -27.74 -5.02 12.61
N ASP A 536 -27.17 -5.23 11.43
CA ASP A 536 -25.85 -4.75 11.04
C ASP A 536 -25.78 -4.54 9.52
N THR A 537 -24.92 -3.65 9.07
CA THR A 537 -24.59 -3.41 7.67
C THR A 537 -23.34 -2.55 7.61
N ASP A 538 -22.74 -2.39 6.42
CA ASP A 538 -21.62 -1.47 6.22
C ASP A 538 -22.08 -0.22 5.46
N PHE A 539 -21.37 0.91 5.67
CA PHE A 539 -21.47 2.09 4.83
C PHE A 539 -20.09 2.43 4.28
N THR A 540 -20.03 2.63 2.97
CA THR A 540 -18.85 3.10 2.26
C THR A 540 -19.03 4.52 1.79
N ILE A 541 -17.93 5.26 1.68
CA ILE A 541 -17.86 6.53 0.97
C ILE A 541 -16.74 6.47 -0.06
N LYS A 542 -16.93 7.11 -1.20
CA LYS A 542 -15.89 7.27 -2.22
C LYS A 542 -15.91 8.71 -2.72
N LEU A 543 -14.76 9.38 -2.62
CA LEU A 543 -14.55 10.70 -3.22
C LEU A 543 -14.06 10.51 -4.65
N VAL A 544 -14.69 11.22 -5.58
CA VAL A 544 -14.46 11.09 -7.03
C VAL A 544 -14.27 12.47 -7.64
N ASP A 545 -13.24 12.61 -8.48
CA ASP A 545 -13.03 13.77 -9.35
C ASP A 545 -13.66 13.50 -10.70
N VAL A 546 -14.75 14.21 -11.01
CA VAL A 546 -15.48 14.03 -12.26
C VAL A 546 -14.99 15.05 -13.28
N HIS A 547 -14.18 14.59 -14.21
CA HIS A 547 -13.74 15.34 -15.37
C HIS A 547 -14.88 15.53 -16.37
N PRO A 548 -15.04 16.74 -16.97
CA PRO A 548 -16.08 16.98 -17.95
C PRO A 548 -15.87 16.18 -19.24
N PRO A 549 -16.95 15.90 -19.99
CA PRO A 549 -16.85 15.33 -21.33
C PRO A 549 -15.92 16.11 -22.26
N ASN A 550 -15.14 15.36 -23.05
CA ASN A 550 -14.28 15.93 -24.09
C ASN A 550 -14.13 14.93 -25.26
N ALA A 551 -13.35 15.27 -26.28
CA ALA A 551 -13.21 14.43 -27.48
C ALA A 551 -12.61 13.04 -27.20
N ASP A 552 -11.77 12.88 -26.16
CA ASP A 552 -11.13 11.62 -25.80
C ASP A 552 -11.97 10.81 -24.80
N TYR A 553 -12.82 11.50 -24.03
CA TYR A 553 -13.72 10.95 -23.02
C TYR A 553 -15.12 11.55 -23.21
N PRO A 554 -15.92 11.06 -24.18
CA PRO A 554 -17.22 11.65 -24.52
C PRO A 554 -18.24 11.64 -23.36
N GLU A 555 -18.11 10.70 -22.43
CA GLU A 555 -18.96 10.61 -21.22
C GLU A 555 -18.30 11.27 -19.99
N GLY A 556 -17.12 11.89 -20.16
CA GLY A 556 -16.27 12.33 -19.07
C GLY A 556 -15.42 11.20 -18.50
N PHE A 557 -14.77 11.46 -17.35
CA PHE A 557 -13.96 10.46 -16.62
C PHE A 557 -14.15 10.68 -15.12
N ALA A 558 -14.70 9.71 -14.43
CA ALA A 558 -14.97 9.80 -13.00
C ALA A 558 -13.85 9.10 -12.19
N MET A 559 -12.76 9.84 -11.90
CA MET A 559 -11.58 9.30 -11.23
C MET A 559 -11.82 9.12 -9.73
N ASN A 560 -11.57 7.90 -9.19
CA ASN A 560 -11.53 7.69 -7.75
C ASN A 560 -10.33 8.42 -7.11
N VAL A 561 -10.57 9.11 -6.00
CA VAL A 561 -9.56 9.90 -5.27
C VAL A 561 -9.26 9.29 -3.91
N ALA A 562 -10.30 8.94 -3.15
CA ALA A 562 -10.20 8.31 -1.84
C ALA A 562 -11.47 7.52 -1.55
N ASP A 563 -11.36 6.49 -0.72
CA ASP A 563 -12.49 5.71 -0.25
C ASP A 563 -12.36 5.36 1.25
N GLY A 564 -13.44 4.89 1.83
CA GLY A 564 -13.49 4.44 3.21
C GLY A 564 -14.75 3.64 3.49
N ILE A 565 -14.74 2.90 4.61
CA ILE A 565 -15.81 2.01 5.04
C ILE A 565 -15.98 2.08 6.56
N LEU A 566 -17.22 1.83 7.02
CA LEU A 566 -17.52 1.56 8.42
C LEU A 566 -18.54 0.42 8.52
N ARG A 567 -18.22 -0.60 9.30
CA ARG A 567 -19.14 -1.63 9.76
C ARG A 567 -19.91 -1.11 10.97
N VAL A 568 -21.22 -0.93 10.84
CA VAL A 568 -22.01 -0.10 11.76
C VAL A 568 -22.05 -0.62 13.19
N ARG A 569 -21.84 -1.91 13.41
CA ARG A 569 -21.73 -2.45 14.78
C ARG A 569 -20.61 -1.81 15.60
N TYR A 570 -19.59 -1.21 14.94
CA TYR A 570 -18.44 -0.55 15.57
C TYR A 570 -18.59 0.98 15.65
N ARG A 571 -19.76 1.55 15.32
CA ARG A 571 -20.00 3.01 15.29
C ARG A 571 -19.70 3.74 16.59
N ASP A 572 -19.89 3.09 17.72
CA ASP A 572 -19.73 3.68 19.05
C ASP A 572 -18.42 3.24 19.75
N SER A 573 -17.94 2.03 19.44
CA SER A 573 -16.73 1.47 20.06
C SER A 573 -16.14 0.34 19.22
N TRP A 574 -14.84 0.35 19.05
CA TRP A 574 -14.08 -0.74 18.42
C TRP A 574 -13.94 -1.96 19.33
N GLU A 575 -13.98 -1.76 20.65
CA GLU A 575 -13.83 -2.81 21.66
C GLU A 575 -15.17 -3.44 22.07
N LYS A 576 -16.27 -2.70 21.94
CA LYS A 576 -17.60 -3.12 22.39
C LYS A 576 -18.61 -2.89 21.27
N PRO A 577 -18.68 -3.80 20.28
CA PRO A 577 -19.62 -3.66 19.17
C PRO A 577 -21.06 -3.70 19.65
N SER A 578 -21.92 -2.92 19.02
CA SER A 578 -23.37 -2.88 19.30
C SER A 578 -24.16 -2.98 18.01
N LEU A 579 -25.07 -3.97 17.93
CA LEU A 579 -25.96 -4.14 16.79
C LEU A 579 -26.98 -2.98 16.74
N MET A 580 -27.46 -2.70 15.52
CA MET A 580 -28.55 -1.72 15.35
C MET A 580 -29.88 -2.32 15.75
N THR A 581 -30.77 -1.47 16.24
CA THR A 581 -32.21 -1.75 16.26
C THR A 581 -32.76 -1.36 14.90
N PRO A 582 -33.39 -2.30 14.15
CA PRO A 582 -33.96 -2.02 12.84
C PRO A 582 -34.87 -0.79 12.85
N GLY A 583 -34.72 0.08 11.84
CA GLY A 583 -35.49 1.32 11.70
C GLY A 583 -35.05 2.51 12.57
N THR A 584 -34.21 2.29 13.58
CA THR A 584 -33.66 3.36 14.42
C THR A 584 -32.60 4.17 13.65
N VAL A 585 -32.64 5.50 13.80
CA VAL A 585 -31.66 6.39 13.16
C VAL A 585 -30.42 6.51 14.04
N TYR A 586 -29.26 6.30 13.44
CA TYR A 586 -27.94 6.46 14.06
C TYR A 586 -27.14 7.52 13.34
N ARG A 587 -26.33 8.27 14.07
CA ARG A 587 -25.27 9.08 13.49
C ARG A 587 -23.98 8.25 13.48
N ILE A 588 -23.34 8.14 12.31
CA ILE A 588 -22.08 7.43 12.13
C ILE A 588 -21.03 8.34 11.49
N GLN A 589 -19.75 7.99 11.68
CA GLN A 589 -18.66 8.64 10.98
C GLN A 589 -17.89 7.61 10.16
N VAL A 590 -17.84 7.78 8.84
CA VAL A 590 -17.03 6.98 7.93
C VAL A 590 -15.76 7.76 7.62
N THR A 591 -14.59 7.22 7.98
CA THR A 591 -13.28 7.82 7.68
C THR A 591 -12.73 7.23 6.39
N ALA A 592 -12.37 8.08 5.44
CA ALA A 592 -11.68 7.68 4.22
C ALA A 592 -10.15 7.82 4.35
N PHE A 593 -9.42 7.27 3.39
CA PHE A 593 -8.00 7.54 3.24
C PHE A 593 -7.74 9.03 3.01
N PRO A 594 -6.66 9.60 3.58
CA PRO A 594 -6.26 10.95 3.24
C PRO A 594 -5.79 11.04 1.79
N THR A 595 -5.91 12.25 1.22
CA THR A 595 -5.51 12.51 -0.17
C THR A 595 -4.97 13.92 -0.35
N SER A 596 -4.47 14.21 -1.54
CA SER A 596 -4.16 15.57 -2.02
C SER A 596 -4.52 15.66 -3.50
N ASN A 597 -5.64 16.34 -3.81
CA ASN A 597 -6.15 16.47 -5.17
C ASN A 597 -6.67 17.90 -5.44
N LEU A 598 -6.32 18.44 -6.59
CA LEU A 598 -6.83 19.70 -7.13
C LEU A 598 -7.98 19.39 -8.09
N PHE A 599 -9.21 19.60 -7.66
CA PHE A 599 -10.38 19.60 -8.52
C PHE A 599 -10.38 20.89 -9.34
N VAL A 600 -10.17 20.76 -10.63
CA VAL A 600 -10.01 21.91 -11.52
C VAL A 600 -11.38 22.54 -11.86
N ARG A 601 -11.39 23.82 -12.17
CA ARG A 601 -12.58 24.52 -12.70
C ARG A 601 -13.22 23.70 -13.83
N GLY A 602 -14.54 23.53 -13.80
CA GLY A 602 -15.30 22.71 -14.73
C GLY A 602 -15.48 21.26 -14.32
N HIS A 603 -14.64 20.73 -13.43
CA HIS A 603 -14.83 19.40 -12.80
C HIS A 603 -15.99 19.44 -11.80
N ARG A 604 -16.39 18.29 -11.28
CA ARG A 604 -17.33 18.18 -10.16
C ARG A 604 -16.70 17.35 -9.05
N ILE A 605 -16.93 17.76 -7.82
CA ILE A 605 -16.67 16.91 -6.64
C ILE A 605 -17.88 15.99 -6.50
N ARG A 606 -17.65 14.68 -6.50
CA ARG A 606 -18.69 13.68 -6.32
C ARG A 606 -18.37 12.79 -5.13
N VAL A 607 -19.40 12.42 -4.38
CA VAL A 607 -19.34 11.45 -3.29
C VAL A 607 -20.34 10.34 -3.57
N ASP A 608 -19.86 9.10 -3.60
CA ASP A 608 -20.69 7.91 -3.69
C ASP A 608 -20.83 7.29 -2.31
N VAL A 609 -22.05 6.91 -1.92
CA VAL A 609 -22.36 6.19 -0.69
C VAL A 609 -22.99 4.86 -1.05
N SER A 610 -22.47 3.78 -0.46
CA SER A 610 -22.96 2.41 -0.66
C SER A 610 -22.73 1.57 0.59
N SER A 611 -22.90 0.23 0.49
CA SER A 611 -22.70 -0.72 1.61
C SER A 611 -21.65 -1.78 1.32
N SER A 612 -20.88 -1.66 0.24
CA SER A 612 -19.82 -2.60 -0.11
C SER A 612 -18.78 -1.98 -1.04
N ASN A 613 -17.59 -2.56 -1.04
CA ASN A 613 -16.49 -2.28 -1.96
C ASN A 613 -15.69 -3.59 -2.07
N PHE A 614 -16.23 -4.56 -2.81
CA PHE A 614 -15.72 -5.92 -2.88
C PHE A 614 -14.93 -6.14 -4.19
N PRO A 615 -13.76 -6.76 -4.15
CA PRO A 615 -13.16 -7.50 -3.05
C PRO A 615 -12.11 -6.72 -2.22
N HIS A 616 -12.10 -5.39 -2.22
CA HIS A 616 -11.22 -4.64 -1.31
C HIS A 616 -11.48 -5.04 0.15
N PHE A 617 -12.75 -5.01 0.56
CA PHE A 617 -13.21 -5.41 1.88
C PHE A 617 -14.10 -6.66 1.84
N ASP A 618 -14.16 -7.39 2.94
CA ASP A 618 -15.14 -8.45 3.13
C ASP A 618 -16.56 -7.89 3.15
N VAL A 619 -17.51 -8.68 2.67
CA VAL A 619 -18.92 -8.27 2.56
C VAL A 619 -19.65 -8.52 3.89
N ASN A 620 -20.31 -7.50 4.43
CA ASN A 620 -21.19 -7.68 5.58
C ASN A 620 -22.43 -8.49 5.18
N PRO A 621 -22.73 -9.63 5.85
CA PRO A 621 -23.91 -10.44 5.57
C PRO A 621 -25.22 -9.80 6.02
N ASN A 622 -25.20 -8.67 6.74
CA ASN A 622 -26.31 -7.92 7.34
C ASN A 622 -27.09 -8.66 8.44
N THR A 623 -26.63 -9.84 8.87
CA THR A 623 -27.31 -10.70 9.85
C THR A 623 -26.95 -10.39 11.29
N GLY A 624 -25.86 -9.65 11.53
CA GLY A 624 -25.34 -9.43 12.87
C GLY A 624 -24.56 -10.61 13.45
N GLU A 625 -24.36 -11.70 12.69
CA GLU A 625 -23.52 -12.84 13.08
C GLU A 625 -22.06 -12.42 13.29
N PRO A 626 -21.28 -13.18 14.07
CA PRO A 626 -19.84 -12.95 14.20
C PRO A 626 -19.13 -12.98 12.86
N GLU A 627 -18.09 -12.17 12.72
CA GLU A 627 -17.31 -12.04 11.50
C GLU A 627 -16.64 -13.35 11.10
N ALA A 628 -16.48 -13.58 9.80
CA ALA A 628 -15.98 -14.81 9.18
C ALA A 628 -16.77 -16.09 9.55
N ARG A 629 -17.89 -15.98 10.28
CA ARG A 629 -18.71 -17.12 10.75
C ARG A 629 -20.14 -17.11 10.24
N ALA A 630 -20.51 -16.09 9.47
CA ALA A 630 -21.86 -15.97 8.93
C ALA A 630 -22.26 -17.20 8.12
N THR A 631 -23.49 -17.66 8.33
CA THR A 631 -24.07 -18.83 7.67
C THR A 631 -25.19 -18.46 6.70
N SER A 632 -25.64 -17.22 6.73
CA SER A 632 -26.71 -16.70 5.90
C SER A 632 -26.42 -15.27 5.43
N LEU A 633 -27.10 -14.84 4.38
CA LEU A 633 -27.08 -13.48 3.85
C LEU A 633 -28.47 -12.87 3.98
N ARG A 634 -28.54 -11.58 4.29
CA ARG A 634 -29.78 -10.82 4.35
C ARG A 634 -29.67 -9.56 3.51
N ILE A 635 -30.65 -9.29 2.66
CA ILE A 635 -30.74 -8.02 1.92
C ILE A 635 -31.13 -6.92 2.92
N ALA A 636 -30.38 -5.81 2.92
CA ALA A 636 -30.65 -4.66 3.76
C ALA A 636 -31.30 -3.54 2.95
N THR A 637 -32.30 -2.87 3.54
CA THR A 637 -32.79 -1.57 3.08
C THR A 637 -32.15 -0.48 3.93
N ASN A 638 -31.18 0.21 3.35
CA ASN A 638 -30.39 1.24 4.03
C ASN A 638 -30.86 2.65 3.64
N ARG A 639 -30.99 3.54 4.63
CA ARG A 639 -31.36 4.94 4.43
C ARG A 639 -30.27 5.87 4.86
N VAL A 640 -30.11 6.96 4.12
CA VAL A 640 -29.26 8.11 4.48
C VAL A 640 -30.17 9.34 4.56
N TYR A 641 -30.21 9.97 5.74
CA TYR A 641 -31.04 11.15 6.01
C TYR A 641 -30.33 12.42 5.60
N LEU A 642 -31.09 13.37 5.04
CA LEU A 642 -30.58 14.51 4.30
C LEU A 642 -31.32 15.81 4.67
N ASP A 643 -32.03 15.80 5.79
CA ASP A 643 -32.88 16.91 6.22
C ASP A 643 -32.14 17.88 7.17
N ALA A 644 -32.84 18.98 7.54
CA ALA A 644 -32.29 20.03 8.38
C ALA A 644 -31.85 19.54 9.78
N SER A 645 -32.52 18.50 10.33
CA SER A 645 -32.22 17.94 11.64
C SER A 645 -31.19 16.80 11.59
N ARG A 646 -31.08 16.12 10.45
CA ARG A 646 -30.19 14.99 10.18
C ARG A 646 -29.38 15.22 8.89
N PRO A 647 -28.53 16.27 8.88
CA PRO A 647 -27.83 16.71 7.68
C PRO A 647 -26.59 15.88 7.44
N SER A 648 -26.71 14.75 6.73
CA SER A 648 -25.54 13.97 6.31
C SER A 648 -24.62 14.81 5.41
N HIS A 649 -23.32 14.71 5.63
CA HIS A 649 -22.31 15.51 4.93
C HIS A 649 -20.94 14.84 4.93
N ILE A 650 -20.11 15.21 4.00
CA ILE A 650 -18.67 14.95 4.01
C ILE A 650 -17.91 16.21 4.46
N ILE A 651 -16.86 16.04 5.25
CA ILE A 651 -15.94 17.11 5.63
C ILE A 651 -14.72 17.02 4.71
N LEU A 652 -14.52 18.03 3.89
CA LEU A 652 -13.39 18.15 2.98
C LEU A 652 -12.34 19.12 3.55
N PRO A 653 -11.06 18.69 3.58
CA PRO A 653 -9.92 19.54 3.97
C PRO A 653 -9.55 20.49 2.82
N ILE A 654 -10.21 21.64 2.73
CA ILE A 654 -9.98 22.61 1.67
C ILE A 654 -8.75 23.46 1.99
N ILE A 655 -7.82 23.53 1.06
CA ILE A 655 -6.67 24.43 1.16
C ILE A 655 -7.07 25.80 0.58
N PRO A 656 -6.98 26.88 1.39
CA PRO A 656 -7.26 28.22 0.91
C PRO A 656 -6.30 28.59 -0.23
N ARG A 657 -6.83 29.18 -1.30
CA ARG A 657 -5.94 29.80 -2.29
C ARG A 657 -5.18 30.93 -1.59
N LEU A 658 -3.86 30.88 -1.61
CA LEU A 658 -3.07 32.07 -1.31
C LEU A 658 -3.47 33.11 -2.37
N ALA A 659 -3.94 34.27 -1.91
CA ALA A 659 -4.07 35.42 -2.79
C ALA A 659 -2.68 35.67 -3.39
N ARG A 660 -2.56 35.47 -4.71
CA ARG A 660 -1.32 35.74 -5.44
C ARG A 660 -1.04 37.24 -5.46
#